data_e11d5b45d55593f7b8713143ffe6fc78
#
_entry.id   e11d5b45d55593f7b8713143ffe6fc78
#
_cell.length_a   1.000
_cell.length_b   1.000
_cell.length_c   1.000
_cell.angle_alpha   90.00
_cell.angle_beta   90.00
_cell.angle_gamma   90.00
#
_symmetry.space_group_name_H-M   'P 1'
#
loop_
_entity.id
_entity.type
_entity.pdbx_description
1 polymer ?
#
loop_
_entity_poly.entity_id
_entity_poly.type
_entity_poly.pdbx_seq_one_letter_code
_entity_poly.pdbx_strand_id
1 'polypeptide(L)'
;MTSVPKPLKYLKNFYPSLKNAYRKLKQKEVKTRFAEILSVLSLAGATAGSRECLDFCIKGAVDNPGEWGHEYVRQLEAEIVDEWTNVPIKEEQEIRKRLTPLIKSIISFDMKHNAEIQACDLCLEIDELNFLAEHLDSTNFTRVCHYLISCAAYSEDTERKQILEFATEQYLKFNEYTRAILVALQLANSELVFKCFTACSDSLMRNQLAFILARLQDQPLRMDYHGNDAKDIETILSNGHINTHFQILARELDILEPKLPEDIYKSWLMNAPRQMEHDSARANLAASFVSGFVHAGFGQDKLMADTSDCWVYKNKDHGMLSATASLGLIHMWDVDGGLVPIDKYLYTSEDYVKSGALLAIGLVNCGIRNECDPALALLSEYVSSSSQTLRIGAVLGLGLAYAGSRRKDVTELLSGTLTDEKNNMQILSLAAISLGLVNVGSGDSDVASIILLRLLGLSMKELIVTHSRFLPLALGMVYMGTRDAIEAPSAALEALPEPYNFASQTMLQICAYAGTGDVLIVQELLRICSEVIEGVTSAKATPDSTPTSSCCDQRKSQNSSFMSENDKKNGTQAEESINTRDAGASQAIASLGVGVVGLGEGKENSRIFGQVGRYGPTPARRAMPLAMALSSLSNADPAVLDVLNKYSHDHDADVALNAIFALGLVGAGTNNARLATMLRQLAAYHAKNPFHLFLVRISQGLVHLGKGTLSLSPLRYGSRVLDYTALAGLMVVLVACLDCRNLILSQSHYLMYCLAVAMEPRWLITVDENLKSLPVSVRIGQGVDVVGKAGNPKSIVGGHVQTTPVLLCAGEKAELVSDQYESLFSVLEGFVILREKQAVVN
;
A
#
# COMPACT_ATOMS: atom_id res chain seq x y z
N MET A 1 -33.35 10.29 25.13
CA MET A 1 -34.10 11.58 25.28
C MET A 1 -33.85 12.11 26.67
N THR A 2 -32.91 12.99 26.81
CA THR A 2 -32.70 13.77 28.05
C THR A 2 -33.82 14.79 28.14
N SER A 3 -34.69 14.59 29.11
CA SER A 3 -35.78 15.55 29.37
C SER A 3 -35.14 16.84 29.90
N VAL A 4 -35.35 17.94 29.20
CA VAL A 4 -34.96 19.30 29.67
C VAL A 4 -35.43 19.48 31.11
N PRO A 5 -34.55 19.86 32.05
CA PRO A 5 -34.92 20.02 33.44
C PRO A 5 -36.13 20.94 33.58
N LYS A 6 -37.06 20.56 34.45
CA LYS A 6 -38.33 21.34 34.63
C LYS A 6 -38.12 22.84 34.87
N PRO A 7 -37.14 23.31 35.69
CA PRO A 7 -36.86 24.73 35.85
C PRO A 7 -36.56 25.47 34.54
N LEU A 8 -35.75 24.90 33.68
CA LEU A 8 -35.39 25.49 32.38
C LEU A 8 -36.61 25.65 31.48
N LYS A 9 -37.46 24.60 31.44
CA LYS A 9 -38.70 24.60 30.64
C LYS A 9 -39.68 25.71 31.08
N TYR A 10 -39.86 25.92 32.37
CA TYR A 10 -40.80 26.91 32.89
C TYR A 10 -40.24 28.34 32.86
N LEU A 11 -38.96 28.54 33.07
CA LEU A 11 -38.32 29.84 33.10
C LEU A 11 -37.94 30.41 31.74
N LYS A 12 -37.96 29.59 30.70
CA LYS A 12 -37.61 29.98 29.31
C LYS A 12 -38.33 31.27 28.88
N ASN A 13 -39.65 31.38 29.09
CA ASN A 13 -40.43 32.51 28.65
C ASN A 13 -40.12 33.81 29.44
N PHE A 14 -39.51 33.68 30.62
CA PHE A 14 -39.13 34.80 31.46
C PHE A 14 -37.70 35.26 31.26
N TYR A 15 -36.91 34.56 30.44
CA TYR A 15 -35.50 34.85 30.20
C TYR A 15 -35.21 36.29 29.81
N PRO A 16 -35.96 36.94 28.87
CA PRO A 16 -35.76 38.36 28.55
C PRO A 16 -36.00 39.28 29.74
N SER A 17 -37.02 38.98 30.57
CA SER A 17 -37.35 39.76 31.77
C SER A 17 -36.28 39.63 32.86
N LEU A 18 -35.73 38.42 33.03
CA LEU A 18 -34.64 38.16 33.97
C LEU A 18 -33.36 38.86 33.53
N LYS A 19 -33.06 38.88 32.26
CA LYS A 19 -31.93 39.64 31.68
C LYS A 19 -32.05 41.14 31.93
N ASN A 20 -33.25 41.71 31.85
CA ASN A 20 -33.49 43.09 32.18
C ASN A 20 -33.39 43.38 33.72
N ALA A 21 -33.79 42.44 34.56
CA ALA A 21 -33.58 42.49 35.99
C ALA A 21 -32.09 42.45 36.34
N TYR A 22 -31.32 41.61 35.72
CA TYR A 22 -29.86 41.56 35.89
C TYR A 22 -29.16 42.89 35.64
N ARG A 23 -29.59 43.63 34.61
CA ARG A 23 -29.03 44.96 34.29
C ARG A 23 -29.27 46.02 35.42
N LYS A 24 -30.34 45.85 36.20
CA LYS A 24 -30.72 46.74 37.26
C LYS A 24 -30.06 46.43 38.61
N LEU A 25 -29.46 45.23 38.77
CA LEU A 25 -28.79 44.82 40.02
C LEU A 25 -27.53 45.65 40.30
N LYS A 26 -27.38 46.16 41.48
CA LYS A 26 -26.24 46.97 41.93
C LYS A 26 -25.27 46.22 42.84
N GLN A 27 -25.75 45.21 43.61
CA GLN A 27 -24.91 44.39 44.49
C GLN A 27 -24.09 43.39 43.71
N LYS A 28 -22.75 43.42 43.85
CA LYS A 28 -21.82 42.64 43.05
C LYS A 28 -22.00 41.14 43.25
N GLU A 29 -22.10 40.66 44.49
CA GLU A 29 -22.26 39.23 44.80
C GLU A 29 -23.58 38.65 44.27
N VAL A 30 -24.71 39.38 44.45
CA VAL A 30 -26.00 38.94 43.90
C VAL A 30 -25.99 38.96 42.40
N LYS A 31 -25.30 39.92 41.80
CA LYS A 31 -25.16 40.02 40.34
C LYS A 31 -24.35 38.86 39.77
N THR A 32 -23.25 38.41 40.44
CA THR A 32 -22.44 37.26 40.05
C THR A 32 -23.27 35.96 40.08
N ARG A 33 -23.96 35.67 41.21
CA ARG A 33 -24.83 34.51 41.34
C ARG A 33 -26.00 34.51 40.35
N PHE A 34 -26.53 35.68 40.05
CA PHE A 34 -27.61 35.82 39.08
C PHE A 34 -27.11 35.59 37.65
N ALA A 35 -25.84 35.94 37.33
CA ALA A 35 -25.21 35.65 36.06
C ALA A 35 -25.04 34.15 35.86
N GLU A 36 -24.64 33.38 36.90
CA GLU A 36 -24.57 31.92 36.84
C GLU A 36 -25.91 31.31 36.44
N ILE A 37 -27.01 31.74 37.06
CA ILE A 37 -28.37 31.29 36.74
C ILE A 37 -28.76 31.66 35.30
N LEU A 38 -28.44 32.86 34.84
CA LEU A 38 -28.72 33.32 33.49
C LEU A 38 -27.91 32.53 32.45
N SER A 39 -26.68 32.15 32.76
CA SER A 39 -25.86 31.30 31.89
C SER A 39 -26.54 29.97 31.62
N VAL A 40 -27.07 29.30 32.64
CA VAL A 40 -27.80 28.03 32.50
C VAL A 40 -29.15 28.23 31.79
N LEU A 41 -29.87 29.33 32.10
CA LEU A 41 -31.14 29.59 31.43
C LEU A 41 -31.01 29.99 29.98
N SER A 42 -29.86 30.47 29.55
CA SER A 42 -29.58 30.79 28.14
C SER A 42 -29.67 29.55 27.21
N LEU A 43 -29.42 28.34 27.74
CA LEU A 43 -29.62 27.08 27.00
C LEU A 43 -31.01 26.97 26.35
N ALA A 44 -32.03 27.47 27.00
CA ALA A 44 -33.40 27.37 26.52
C ALA A 44 -33.99 28.68 26.05
N GLY A 45 -33.43 29.84 26.51
CA GLY A 45 -34.00 31.15 26.30
C GLY A 45 -33.24 32.07 25.35
N ALA A 46 -31.97 31.77 25.03
CA ALA A 46 -31.17 32.57 24.12
C ALA A 46 -31.55 32.36 22.65
N THR A 47 -31.26 33.34 21.83
CA THR A 47 -31.39 33.20 20.36
C THR A 47 -30.26 32.35 19.81
N ALA A 48 -30.58 31.51 18.85
CA ALA A 48 -29.57 30.67 18.18
C ALA A 48 -28.44 31.55 17.61
N GLY A 49 -27.18 31.15 17.86
CA GLY A 49 -26.00 31.89 17.46
C GLY A 49 -25.57 33.04 18.38
N SER A 50 -26.25 33.22 19.53
CA SER A 50 -25.81 34.19 20.57
C SER A 50 -24.84 33.48 21.54
N ARG A 51 -23.77 34.18 21.95
CA ARG A 51 -22.78 33.66 22.93
C ARG A 51 -23.16 34.02 24.37
N GLU A 52 -24.46 34.00 24.68
CA GLU A 52 -24.97 34.46 25.95
C GLU A 52 -24.63 33.53 27.12
N CYS A 53 -24.50 32.22 26.84
CA CYS A 53 -24.11 31.23 27.84
C CYS A 53 -22.69 31.51 28.35
N LEU A 54 -21.72 31.66 27.46
CA LEU A 54 -20.33 31.98 27.77
C LEU A 54 -20.20 33.37 28.45
N ASP A 55 -20.87 34.38 27.91
CA ASP A 55 -20.84 35.72 28.45
C ASP A 55 -21.30 35.80 29.91
N PHE A 56 -22.37 35.10 30.24
CA PHE A 56 -22.89 35.06 31.61
C PHE A 56 -22.08 34.10 32.49
N CYS A 57 -21.51 33.00 31.94
CA CYS A 57 -20.59 32.13 32.66
C CYS A 57 -19.37 32.90 33.16
N ILE A 58 -18.76 33.71 32.32
CA ILE A 58 -17.58 34.51 32.67
C ILE A 58 -17.95 35.61 33.69
N LYS A 59 -19.12 36.24 33.54
CA LYS A 59 -19.63 37.26 34.51
C LYS A 59 -20.04 36.66 35.85
N GLY A 60 -20.41 35.37 35.83
CA GLY A 60 -20.77 34.61 37.02
C GLY A 60 -19.57 34.04 37.77
N ALA A 61 -18.39 34.06 37.16
CA ALA A 61 -17.18 33.43 37.69
C ALA A 61 -17.42 31.98 38.13
N VAL A 62 -18.00 31.17 37.23
CA VAL A 62 -18.33 29.75 37.49
C VAL A 62 -17.04 28.96 37.55
N ASP A 63 -16.65 28.48 38.72
CA ASP A 63 -15.42 27.68 38.89
C ASP A 63 -15.53 26.27 38.33
N ASN A 64 -16.72 25.66 38.48
CA ASN A 64 -16.99 24.28 38.02
C ASN A 64 -18.25 24.23 37.15
N PRO A 65 -18.11 24.44 35.83
CA PRO A 65 -19.28 24.39 34.92
C PRO A 65 -19.95 23.00 34.86
N GLY A 66 -19.22 21.95 35.19
CA GLY A 66 -19.73 20.57 35.21
C GLY A 66 -20.83 20.28 36.23
N GLU A 67 -20.96 21.11 37.31
CA GLU A 67 -22.03 20.99 38.31
C GLU A 67 -23.44 21.19 37.73
N TRP A 68 -23.53 21.90 36.60
CA TRP A 68 -24.77 22.14 35.87
C TRP A 68 -25.13 21.05 34.88
N GLY A 69 -24.25 20.04 34.69
CA GLY A 69 -24.47 18.86 33.84
C GLY A 69 -23.94 18.98 32.43
N HIS A 70 -23.83 17.81 31.76
CA HIS A 70 -23.20 17.69 30.44
C HIS A 70 -23.81 18.57 29.34
N GLU A 71 -25.13 18.76 29.33
CA GLU A 71 -25.79 19.61 28.31
C GLU A 71 -25.34 21.09 28.41
N TYR A 72 -25.10 21.57 29.62
CA TYR A 72 -24.56 22.90 29.83
C TYR A 72 -23.10 23.00 29.37
N VAL A 73 -22.28 22.03 29.74
CA VAL A 73 -20.88 21.97 29.33
C VAL A 73 -20.78 21.97 27.81
N ARG A 74 -21.55 21.12 27.13
CA ARG A 74 -21.59 21.03 25.68
C ARG A 74 -21.97 22.31 24.94
N GLN A 75 -22.95 23.08 25.50
CA GLN A 75 -23.26 24.39 24.94
C GLN A 75 -22.12 25.36 25.14
N LEU A 76 -21.47 25.32 26.31
CA LEU A 76 -20.34 26.16 26.63
C LEU A 76 -19.14 25.87 25.71
N GLU A 77 -18.86 24.61 25.44
CA GLU A 77 -17.83 24.16 24.48
C GLU A 77 -18.07 24.78 23.10
N ALA A 78 -19.28 24.65 22.56
CA ALA A 78 -19.63 25.24 21.27
C ALA A 78 -19.45 26.78 21.24
N GLU A 79 -19.85 27.50 22.29
CA GLU A 79 -19.67 28.93 22.35
C GLU A 79 -18.21 29.37 22.61
N ILE A 80 -17.41 28.52 23.27
CA ILE A 80 -15.95 28.72 23.46
C ILE A 80 -15.24 28.57 22.11
N VAL A 81 -15.56 27.55 21.35
CA VAL A 81 -14.99 27.31 20.02
C VAL A 81 -15.31 28.50 19.09
N ASP A 82 -16.58 28.94 19.07
CA ASP A 82 -16.99 30.14 18.32
C ASP A 82 -16.22 31.39 18.71
N GLU A 83 -15.99 31.59 20.00
CA GLU A 83 -15.21 32.73 20.50
C GLU A 83 -13.74 32.61 20.17
N TRP A 84 -13.16 31.40 20.27
CA TRP A 84 -11.74 31.11 20.01
C TRP A 84 -11.37 31.27 18.55
N THR A 85 -12.21 30.78 17.62
CA THR A 85 -11.98 30.85 16.17
C THR A 85 -12.21 32.21 15.56
N ASN A 86 -13.17 32.98 16.07
CA ASN A 86 -13.56 34.27 15.48
C ASN A 86 -12.90 35.49 16.14
N VAL A 87 -11.79 35.32 16.83
CA VAL A 87 -11.11 36.42 17.55
C VAL A 87 -10.36 37.35 16.59
N PRO A 88 -10.52 38.68 16.73
CA PRO A 88 -9.66 39.64 16.06
C PRO A 88 -8.21 39.51 16.57
N ILE A 89 -7.23 39.51 15.67
CA ILE A 89 -5.79 39.33 15.95
C ILE A 89 -5.28 40.26 17.11
N LYS A 90 -5.89 41.39 17.28
CA LYS A 90 -5.49 42.35 18.31
C LYS A 90 -5.91 41.96 19.76
N GLU A 91 -6.92 41.14 19.94
CA GLU A 91 -7.49 40.76 21.24
C GLU A 91 -7.24 39.27 21.57
N GLU A 92 -6.60 38.57 20.69
CA GLU A 92 -6.38 37.12 20.76
C GLU A 92 -5.74 36.68 22.09
N GLN A 93 -4.64 37.29 22.47
CA GLN A 93 -3.91 36.89 23.70
C GLN A 93 -4.74 37.15 24.98
N GLU A 94 -5.57 38.17 25.00
CA GLU A 94 -6.39 38.50 26.17
C GLU A 94 -7.57 37.53 26.30
N ILE A 95 -8.21 37.20 25.19
CA ILE A 95 -9.32 36.24 25.13
C ILE A 95 -8.82 34.84 25.46
N ARG A 96 -7.72 34.40 24.87
CA ARG A 96 -7.09 33.09 25.18
C ARG A 96 -6.76 32.97 26.66
N LYS A 97 -6.14 33.99 27.27
CA LYS A 97 -5.87 34.01 28.71
C LYS A 97 -7.12 33.92 29.58
N ARG A 98 -8.22 34.52 29.14
CA ARG A 98 -9.50 34.51 29.86
C ARG A 98 -10.21 33.17 29.77
N LEU A 99 -10.13 32.49 28.61
CA LEU A 99 -10.83 31.22 28.35
C LEU A 99 -10.06 29.99 28.82
N THR A 100 -8.74 30.02 28.83
CA THR A 100 -7.89 28.87 29.22
C THR A 100 -8.26 28.22 30.55
N PRO A 101 -8.54 28.95 31.67
CA PRO A 101 -8.93 28.30 32.93
C PRO A 101 -10.27 27.57 32.81
N LEU A 102 -11.23 28.15 32.09
CA LEU A 102 -12.55 27.56 31.86
C LEU A 102 -12.42 26.28 30.99
N ILE A 103 -11.64 26.33 29.91
CA ILE A 103 -11.34 25.17 29.04
C ILE A 103 -10.74 24.04 29.86
N LYS A 104 -9.71 24.30 30.67
CA LYS A 104 -9.10 23.29 31.54
C LYS A 104 -10.08 22.69 32.56
N SER A 105 -11.00 23.50 33.10
CA SER A 105 -12.04 23.00 34.00
C SER A 105 -13.03 22.10 33.29
N ILE A 106 -13.40 22.41 32.06
CA ILE A 106 -14.28 21.58 31.21
C ILE A 106 -13.60 20.26 30.87
N ILE A 107 -12.38 20.30 30.35
CA ILE A 107 -11.60 19.09 30.03
C ILE A 107 -11.45 18.17 31.24
N SER A 108 -11.14 18.76 32.43
CA SER A 108 -11.06 18.00 33.67
C SER A 108 -12.41 17.34 34.06
N PHE A 109 -13.50 18.01 33.82
CA PHE A 109 -14.84 17.46 34.05
C PHE A 109 -15.15 16.31 33.12
N ASP A 110 -14.94 16.49 31.80
CA ASP A 110 -15.24 15.48 30.79
C ASP A 110 -14.39 14.20 30.96
N MET A 111 -13.10 14.36 31.24
CA MET A 111 -12.19 13.26 31.52
C MET A 111 -12.60 12.44 32.75
N LYS A 112 -13.10 13.10 33.79
CA LYS A 112 -13.59 12.43 35.01
C LYS A 112 -14.93 11.71 34.83
N HIS A 113 -15.74 12.13 33.87
CA HIS A 113 -17.08 11.58 33.62
C HIS A 113 -17.16 10.64 32.42
N ASN A 114 -16.01 10.13 31.92
CA ASN A 114 -15.86 9.25 30.74
C ASN A 114 -16.43 9.89 29.44
N ALA A 115 -16.28 11.20 29.31
CA ALA A 115 -16.62 11.98 28.14
C ALA A 115 -15.36 12.38 27.36
N GLU A 116 -14.39 11.45 27.25
CA GLU A 116 -13.07 11.70 26.65
C GLU A 116 -13.16 12.20 25.21
N ILE A 117 -14.19 11.75 24.47
CA ILE A 117 -14.42 12.17 23.08
C ILE A 117 -14.71 13.68 23.00
N GLN A 118 -15.59 14.19 23.88
CA GLN A 118 -15.91 15.62 23.91
C GLN A 118 -14.67 16.46 24.26
N ALA A 119 -13.89 16.02 25.25
CA ALA A 119 -12.64 16.67 25.57
C ALA A 119 -11.64 16.70 24.40
N CYS A 120 -11.56 15.62 23.63
CA CYS A 120 -10.73 15.56 22.42
C CYS A 120 -11.23 16.52 21.34
N ASP A 121 -12.55 16.50 21.07
CA ASP A 121 -13.16 17.36 20.06
C ASP A 121 -12.93 18.84 20.38
N LEU A 122 -13.13 19.24 21.65
CA LEU A 122 -12.84 20.62 22.10
C LEU A 122 -11.37 20.98 21.84
N CYS A 123 -10.42 20.08 22.19
CA CYS A 123 -9.00 20.36 22.02
C CYS A 123 -8.56 20.40 20.54
N LEU A 124 -9.19 19.61 19.67
CA LEU A 124 -8.96 19.65 18.23
C LEU A 124 -9.48 20.97 17.63
N GLU A 125 -10.68 21.40 17.98
CA GLU A 125 -11.27 22.62 17.44
C GLU A 125 -10.56 23.92 17.91
N ILE A 126 -9.90 23.88 19.08
CA ILE A 126 -9.09 25.03 19.57
C ILE A 126 -7.60 24.92 19.22
N ASP A 127 -7.17 23.81 18.55
CA ASP A 127 -5.77 23.50 18.21
C ASP A 127 -4.80 23.50 19.41
N GLU A 128 -5.26 22.97 20.58
CA GLU A 128 -4.48 22.94 21.83
C GLU A 128 -4.53 21.55 22.51
N LEU A 129 -3.96 20.54 21.84
CA LEU A 129 -3.93 19.15 22.34
C LEU A 129 -3.19 18.99 23.67
N ASN A 130 -2.27 19.91 24.00
CA ASN A 130 -1.48 19.82 25.23
C ASN A 130 -2.34 19.89 26.52
N PHE A 131 -3.54 20.45 26.44
CA PHE A 131 -4.44 20.49 27.62
C PHE A 131 -4.94 19.08 28.00
N LEU A 132 -5.02 18.16 27.04
CA LEU A 132 -5.34 16.75 27.32
C LEU A 132 -4.22 16.03 28.11
N ALA A 133 -2.95 16.36 27.82
CA ALA A 133 -1.79 15.66 28.41
C ALA A 133 -1.76 15.72 29.94
N GLU A 134 -2.35 16.77 30.56
CA GLU A 134 -2.41 16.95 32.01
C GLU A 134 -3.43 16.01 32.68
N HIS A 135 -4.40 15.49 31.91
CA HIS A 135 -5.55 14.70 32.40
C HIS A 135 -5.50 13.23 31.96
N LEU A 136 -4.46 12.83 31.19
CA LEU A 136 -4.30 11.44 30.75
C LEU A 136 -3.71 10.59 31.88
N ASP A 137 -4.35 9.44 32.12
CA ASP A 137 -3.92 8.41 33.07
C ASP A 137 -3.83 7.04 32.39
N SER A 138 -3.37 6.02 33.14
CA SER A 138 -3.20 4.65 32.65
C SER A 138 -4.49 3.98 32.18
N THR A 139 -5.66 4.53 32.51
CA THR A 139 -6.97 3.92 32.20
C THR A 139 -7.61 4.51 30.93
N ASN A 140 -7.34 5.80 30.63
CA ASN A 140 -8.01 6.53 29.56
C ASN A 140 -7.11 6.80 28.34
N PHE A 141 -5.76 6.87 28.51
CA PHE A 141 -4.85 7.27 27.42
C PHE A 141 -5.02 6.46 26.16
N THR A 142 -5.26 5.15 26.27
CA THR A 142 -5.42 4.26 25.09
C THR A 142 -6.64 4.64 24.27
N ARG A 143 -7.77 4.98 24.91
CA ARG A 143 -9.01 5.38 24.23
C ARG A 143 -8.86 6.74 23.56
N VAL A 144 -8.27 7.68 24.28
CA VAL A 144 -7.99 9.04 23.77
C VAL A 144 -7.06 8.99 22.56
N CYS A 145 -5.90 8.32 22.67
CA CYS A 145 -4.97 8.21 21.55
C CYS A 145 -5.60 7.50 20.35
N HIS A 146 -6.39 6.43 20.57
CA HIS A 146 -7.08 5.72 19.50
C HIS A 146 -8.09 6.62 18.78
N TYR A 147 -8.86 7.41 19.53
CA TYR A 147 -9.80 8.38 18.95
C TYR A 147 -9.07 9.45 18.13
N LEU A 148 -8.03 10.06 18.69
CA LEU A 148 -7.23 11.08 18.00
C LEU A 148 -6.60 10.56 16.71
N ILE A 149 -6.03 9.34 16.71
CA ILE A 149 -5.48 8.71 15.51
C ILE A 149 -6.57 8.50 14.44
N SER A 150 -7.80 8.18 14.86
CA SER A 150 -8.92 8.05 13.92
C SER A 150 -9.32 9.40 13.32
N CYS A 151 -9.29 10.48 14.11
CA CYS A 151 -9.56 11.84 13.64
C CYS A 151 -8.49 12.35 12.66
N ALA A 152 -7.23 11.95 12.88
CA ALA A 152 -6.10 12.34 12.03
C ALA A 152 -6.28 11.95 10.55
N ALA A 153 -7.08 10.93 10.24
CA ALA A 153 -7.38 10.53 8.87
C ALA A 153 -8.24 11.56 8.11
N TYR A 154 -8.96 12.43 8.83
CA TYR A 154 -9.88 13.45 8.28
C TYR A 154 -9.38 14.88 8.45
N SER A 155 -8.23 15.07 9.11
CA SER A 155 -7.62 16.37 9.37
C SER A 155 -6.67 16.79 8.24
N GLU A 156 -6.42 18.09 8.14
CA GLU A 156 -5.38 18.63 7.25
C GLU A 156 -3.99 18.12 7.63
N ASP A 157 -3.04 18.13 6.70
CA ASP A 157 -1.71 17.53 6.89
C ASP A 157 -0.93 18.12 8.09
N THR A 158 -1.07 19.41 8.36
CA THR A 158 -0.46 20.08 9.51
C THR A 158 -1.05 19.59 10.84
N GLU A 159 -2.36 19.57 10.94
CA GLU A 159 -3.09 19.07 12.11
C GLU A 159 -2.86 17.57 12.30
N ARG A 160 -2.90 16.80 11.22
CA ARG A 160 -2.61 15.36 11.23
C ARG A 160 -1.24 15.07 11.84
N LYS A 161 -0.20 15.81 11.45
CA LYS A 161 1.14 15.66 12.02
C LYS A 161 1.15 15.95 13.52
N GLN A 162 0.53 17.05 13.96
CA GLN A 162 0.43 17.41 15.36
C GLN A 162 -0.31 16.34 16.18
N ILE A 163 -1.44 15.84 15.69
CA ILE A 163 -2.23 14.79 16.34
C ILE A 163 -1.42 13.50 16.50
N LEU A 164 -0.76 13.05 15.45
CA LEU A 164 0.02 11.80 15.50
C LEU A 164 1.30 11.95 16.32
N GLU A 165 1.96 13.09 16.30
CA GLU A 165 3.10 13.41 17.18
C GLU A 165 2.67 13.41 18.65
N PHE A 166 1.57 14.09 18.98
CA PHE A 166 0.99 14.07 20.31
C PHE A 166 0.67 12.65 20.78
N ALA A 167 -0.01 11.85 19.94
CA ALA A 167 -0.35 10.45 20.27
C ALA A 167 0.92 9.61 20.51
N THR A 168 1.97 9.81 19.71
CA THR A 168 3.26 9.12 19.88
C THR A 168 3.90 9.49 21.23
N GLU A 169 3.91 10.76 21.59
CA GLU A 169 4.46 11.22 22.86
C GLU A 169 3.69 10.67 24.07
N GLN A 170 2.34 10.59 23.97
CA GLN A 170 1.57 9.97 25.04
C GLN A 170 1.83 8.47 25.15
N TYR A 171 1.92 7.73 24.04
CA TYR A 171 2.30 6.32 24.10
C TYR A 171 3.69 6.11 24.70
N LEU A 172 4.68 6.97 24.40
CA LEU A 172 6.01 6.91 25.03
C LEU A 172 5.95 7.20 26.54
N LYS A 173 5.14 8.16 26.97
CA LYS A 173 4.94 8.51 28.38
C LYS A 173 4.38 7.32 29.20
N PHE A 174 3.53 6.49 28.58
CA PHE A 174 2.93 5.33 29.20
C PHE A 174 3.67 4.01 28.87
N ASN A 175 4.88 4.06 28.30
CA ASN A 175 5.74 2.91 27.95
C ASN A 175 5.12 1.94 26.91
N GLU A 176 4.18 2.39 26.09
CA GLU A 176 3.58 1.62 25.01
C GLU A 176 4.39 1.77 23.70
N TYR A 177 5.65 1.34 23.72
CA TYR A 177 6.63 1.55 22.66
C TYR A 177 6.20 0.98 21.32
N THR A 178 5.54 -0.18 21.32
CA THR A 178 5.08 -0.83 20.07
C THR A 178 3.96 -0.05 19.37
N ARG A 179 3.10 0.61 20.14
CA ARG A 179 2.07 1.49 19.58
C ARG A 179 2.66 2.82 19.12
N ALA A 180 3.59 3.36 19.91
CA ALA A 180 4.32 4.59 19.56
C ALA A 180 5.02 4.45 18.21
N ILE A 181 5.76 3.34 17.99
CA ILE A 181 6.51 3.13 16.75
C ILE A 181 5.58 2.95 15.54
N LEU A 182 4.42 2.29 15.70
CA LEU A 182 3.45 2.14 14.60
C LEU A 182 2.87 3.50 14.16
N VAL A 183 2.62 4.41 15.11
CA VAL A 183 2.14 5.77 14.79
C VAL A 183 3.25 6.61 14.16
N ALA A 184 4.49 6.50 14.67
CA ALA A 184 5.64 7.17 14.08
C ALA A 184 5.92 6.71 12.63
N LEU A 185 5.69 5.42 12.33
CA LEU A 185 5.80 4.88 10.97
C LEU A 185 4.69 5.42 10.05
N GLN A 186 3.48 5.68 10.55
CA GLN A 186 2.42 6.34 9.77
C GLN A 186 2.76 7.80 9.40
N LEU A 187 3.60 8.45 10.21
CA LEU A 187 4.12 9.79 9.92
C LEU A 187 5.28 9.78 8.93
N ALA A 188 5.86 8.62 8.63
CA ALA A 188 7.11 8.46 7.87
C ALA A 188 8.27 9.32 8.44
N ASN A 189 8.25 9.58 9.76
CA ASN A 189 9.25 10.41 10.45
C ASN A 189 10.32 9.52 11.10
N SER A 190 11.49 9.45 10.46
CA SER A 190 12.61 8.61 10.91
C SER A 190 13.18 9.04 12.27
N GLU A 191 13.18 10.34 12.56
CA GLU A 191 13.68 10.86 13.86
C GLU A 191 12.76 10.42 14.99
N LEU A 192 11.46 10.47 14.78
CA LEU A 192 10.47 10.06 15.76
C LEU A 192 10.51 8.55 16.01
N VAL A 193 10.70 7.75 14.97
CA VAL A 193 10.90 6.30 15.08
C VAL A 193 12.17 5.99 15.87
N PHE A 194 13.28 6.68 15.59
CA PHE A 194 14.53 6.55 16.35
C PHE A 194 14.34 6.95 17.81
N LYS A 195 13.61 8.03 18.08
CA LYS A 195 13.24 8.45 19.46
C LYS A 195 12.45 7.36 20.18
N CYS A 196 11.47 6.74 19.54
CA CYS A 196 10.68 5.63 20.09
C CYS A 196 11.57 4.42 20.45
N PHE A 197 12.49 4.09 19.56
CA PHE A 197 13.40 2.96 19.77
C PHE A 197 14.39 3.19 20.89
N THR A 198 15.02 4.35 20.95
CA THR A 198 16.01 4.71 21.96
C THR A 198 15.42 4.99 23.33
N ALA A 199 14.17 5.45 23.41
CA ALA A 199 13.46 5.65 24.66
C ALA A 199 13.20 4.33 25.41
N CYS A 200 13.20 3.20 24.71
CA CYS A 200 12.99 1.90 25.31
C CYS A 200 14.22 1.43 26.06
N SER A 201 14.09 1.14 27.37
CA SER A 201 15.19 0.63 28.21
C SER A 201 15.28 -0.90 28.24
N ASP A 202 14.19 -1.59 27.90
CA ASP A 202 14.11 -3.05 27.90
C ASP A 202 14.67 -3.63 26.60
N SER A 203 15.71 -4.47 26.68
CA SER A 203 16.35 -5.09 25.52
C SER A 203 15.41 -6.02 24.75
N LEU A 204 14.54 -6.76 25.43
CA LEU A 204 13.56 -7.63 24.76
C LEU A 204 12.51 -6.82 23.99
N MET A 205 12.07 -5.72 24.56
CA MET A 205 11.16 -4.82 23.86
C MET A 205 11.85 -4.18 22.65
N ARG A 206 13.14 -3.79 22.73
CA ARG A 206 13.90 -3.32 21.57
C ARG A 206 14.02 -4.38 20.48
N ASN A 207 14.25 -5.63 20.82
CA ASN A 207 14.24 -6.72 19.84
C ASN A 207 12.86 -6.87 19.18
N GLN A 208 11.77 -6.72 19.92
CA GLN A 208 10.43 -6.71 19.34
C GLN A 208 10.23 -5.52 18.41
N LEU A 209 10.70 -4.33 18.77
CA LEU A 209 10.66 -3.16 17.88
C LEU A 209 11.52 -3.38 16.64
N ALA A 210 12.68 -4.03 16.77
CA ALA A 210 13.51 -4.41 15.62
C ALA A 210 12.80 -5.37 14.66
N PHE A 211 12.05 -6.37 15.16
CA PHE A 211 11.22 -7.23 14.31
C PHE A 211 10.11 -6.45 13.59
N ILE A 212 9.51 -5.45 14.25
CA ILE A 212 8.51 -4.58 13.59
C ILE A 212 9.14 -3.80 12.44
N LEU A 213 10.33 -3.24 12.64
CA LEU A 213 11.05 -2.47 11.64
C LEU A 213 11.61 -3.33 10.51
N ALA A 214 12.15 -4.50 10.83
CA ALA A 214 12.73 -5.43 9.86
C ALA A 214 11.73 -5.89 8.79
N ARG A 215 10.46 -5.94 9.14
CA ARG A 215 9.37 -6.32 8.24
C ARG A 215 9.07 -5.25 7.18
N LEU A 216 9.40 -4.00 7.45
CA LEU A 216 9.31 -2.92 6.50
C LEU A 216 10.64 -2.81 5.76
N GLN A 217 10.62 -2.97 4.46
CA GLN A 217 11.84 -2.94 3.65
C GLN A 217 12.38 -1.51 3.47
N ASP A 218 11.57 -0.49 3.76
CA ASP A 218 11.98 0.91 3.78
C ASP A 218 12.87 1.16 5.00
N GLN A 219 14.15 1.44 4.77
CA GLN A 219 15.10 1.62 5.85
C GLN A 219 15.74 3.01 5.90
N PRO A 220 15.05 4.02 6.43
CA PRO A 220 15.71 5.20 6.97
C PRO A 220 16.46 4.88 8.28
N LEU A 221 16.28 3.69 8.83
CA LEU A 221 16.69 3.30 10.17
C LEU A 221 17.92 2.37 10.15
N ARG A 222 18.99 2.75 9.45
CA ARG A 222 20.30 2.39 9.93
C ARG A 222 20.48 3.16 11.23
N MET A 223 20.01 2.54 12.29
CA MET A 223 20.30 3.04 13.61
C MET A 223 21.79 2.82 13.86
N ASP A 224 22.54 3.89 13.91
CA ASP A 224 23.85 3.88 14.57
C ASP A 224 23.59 3.65 16.08
N TYR A 225 22.98 2.50 16.40
CA TYR A 225 22.70 2.09 17.75
C TYR A 225 23.89 1.31 18.28
N HIS A 226 24.54 1.85 19.33
CA HIS A 226 25.74 1.30 19.95
C HIS A 226 25.47 0.72 21.37
N GLY A 227 24.31 0.09 21.54
CA GLY A 227 23.97 -0.60 22.79
C GLY A 227 24.63 -1.98 22.94
N ASN A 228 24.51 -2.59 24.11
CA ASN A 228 25.03 -3.93 24.38
C ASN A 228 24.36 -5.03 23.56
N ASP A 229 23.16 -4.79 23.08
CA ASP A 229 22.29 -5.64 22.25
C ASP A 229 22.34 -5.30 20.76
N ALA A 230 23.27 -4.43 20.33
CA ALA A 230 23.39 -3.97 18.94
C ALA A 230 23.56 -5.12 17.93
N LYS A 231 24.28 -6.19 18.30
CA LYS A 231 24.45 -7.35 17.40
C LYS A 231 23.16 -8.14 17.16
N ASP A 232 22.37 -8.34 18.21
CA ASP A 232 21.09 -9.03 18.10
C ASP A 232 20.12 -8.22 17.24
N ILE A 233 20.07 -6.91 17.47
CA ILE A 233 19.26 -5.97 16.69
C ILE A 233 19.69 -5.97 15.22
N GLU A 234 20.97 -5.91 14.91
CA GLU A 234 21.49 -5.96 13.54
C GLU A 234 21.13 -7.28 12.85
N THR A 235 21.26 -8.41 13.55
CA THR A 235 20.85 -9.73 13.06
C THR A 235 19.35 -9.76 12.75
N ILE A 236 18.50 -9.16 13.58
CA ILE A 236 17.06 -9.08 13.35
C ILE A 236 16.77 -8.18 12.15
N LEU A 237 17.35 -6.99 12.10
CA LEU A 237 17.14 -6.02 11.02
C LEU A 237 17.66 -6.50 9.66
N SER A 238 18.62 -7.43 9.64
CA SER A 238 19.12 -8.02 8.39
C SER A 238 18.15 -8.98 7.73
N ASN A 239 17.10 -9.43 8.41
CA ASN A 239 16.15 -10.46 7.94
C ASN A 239 16.79 -11.83 7.63
N GLY A 240 18.03 -12.08 8.01
CA GLY A 240 18.72 -13.35 7.73
C GLY A 240 18.03 -14.60 8.29
N HIS A 241 17.20 -14.42 9.32
CA HIS A 241 16.41 -15.48 9.96
C HIS A 241 15.17 -15.93 9.16
N ILE A 242 14.71 -15.17 8.18
CA ILE A 242 13.46 -15.44 7.43
C ILE A 242 13.50 -16.83 6.78
N ASN A 243 14.59 -17.15 6.04
CA ASN A 243 14.70 -18.44 5.36
C ASN A 243 14.57 -19.63 6.33
N THR A 244 15.29 -19.58 7.45
CA THR A 244 15.26 -20.66 8.45
C THR A 244 13.85 -20.88 8.99
N HIS A 245 13.15 -19.82 9.37
CA HIS A 245 11.78 -19.93 9.90
C HIS A 245 10.77 -20.31 8.81
N PHE A 246 10.99 -19.88 7.56
CA PHE A 246 10.15 -20.28 6.44
C PHE A 246 10.24 -21.80 6.18
N GLN A 247 11.45 -22.36 6.24
CA GLN A 247 11.67 -23.80 6.09
C GLN A 247 11.06 -24.61 7.28
N ILE A 248 11.10 -24.05 8.50
CA ILE A 248 10.43 -24.67 9.66
C ILE A 248 8.91 -24.69 9.45
N LEU A 249 8.32 -23.55 9.06
CA LEU A 249 6.90 -23.45 8.76
C LEU A 249 6.49 -24.44 7.67
N ALA A 250 7.27 -24.54 6.59
CA ALA A 250 6.98 -25.44 5.48
C ALA A 250 7.00 -26.93 5.90
N ARG A 251 7.84 -27.30 6.87
CA ARG A 251 7.86 -28.65 7.46
C ARG A 251 6.66 -28.91 8.35
N GLU A 252 6.34 -27.98 9.24
CA GLU A 252 5.17 -28.08 10.14
C GLU A 252 3.86 -28.20 9.36
N LEU A 253 3.75 -27.52 8.22
CA LEU A 253 2.57 -27.58 7.35
C LEU A 253 2.60 -28.76 6.37
N ASP A 254 3.68 -29.57 6.33
CA ASP A 254 3.87 -30.68 5.39
C ASP A 254 3.68 -30.30 3.90
N ILE A 255 4.23 -29.14 3.52
CA ILE A 255 4.08 -28.59 2.16
C ILE A 255 5.41 -28.53 1.38
N LEU A 256 6.45 -29.22 1.83
CA LEU A 256 7.78 -29.22 1.16
C LEU A 256 7.72 -29.84 -0.22
N GLU A 257 6.86 -30.85 -0.47
CA GLU A 257 6.81 -31.57 -1.73
C GLU A 257 6.64 -30.61 -2.94
N PRO A 258 7.58 -30.63 -3.91
CA PRO A 258 7.48 -29.78 -5.11
C PRO A 258 6.32 -30.22 -6.01
N LYS A 259 5.64 -29.25 -6.63
CA LYS A 259 4.53 -29.46 -7.57
C LYS A 259 4.96 -29.14 -9.00
N LEU A 260 4.43 -29.88 -9.98
CA LEU A 260 4.59 -29.54 -11.38
C LEU A 260 3.56 -28.50 -11.84
N PRO A 261 3.82 -27.68 -12.87
CA PRO A 261 2.82 -26.78 -13.43
C PRO A 261 1.50 -27.47 -13.81
N GLU A 262 1.56 -28.70 -14.30
CA GLU A 262 0.38 -29.51 -14.64
C GLU A 262 -0.50 -29.80 -13.41
N ASP A 263 0.10 -29.97 -12.23
CA ASP A 263 -0.61 -30.19 -10.97
C ASP A 263 -1.40 -28.92 -10.54
N ILE A 264 -0.89 -27.74 -10.94
CA ILE A 264 -1.54 -26.45 -10.71
C ILE A 264 -2.65 -26.23 -11.73
N TYR A 265 -2.38 -26.49 -13.00
CA TYR A 265 -3.34 -26.29 -14.09
C TYR A 265 -4.55 -27.22 -13.99
N LYS A 266 -4.34 -28.50 -13.61
CA LYS A 266 -5.37 -29.54 -13.52
C LYS A 266 -6.27 -29.57 -14.76
N SER A 267 -5.67 -29.40 -15.94
CA SER A 267 -6.39 -29.33 -17.23
C SER A 267 -7.21 -30.59 -17.55
N TRP A 268 -6.81 -31.74 -16.99
CA TRP A 268 -7.56 -33.00 -17.12
C TRP A 268 -8.95 -32.99 -16.49
N LEU A 269 -9.21 -32.12 -15.50
CA LEU A 269 -10.54 -32.02 -14.85
C LEU A 269 -11.60 -31.42 -15.78
N MET A 270 -11.21 -30.74 -16.87
CA MET A 270 -12.12 -30.02 -17.75
C MET A 270 -12.48 -30.83 -19.01
N ASN A 271 -12.09 -32.11 -19.11
CA ASN A 271 -12.28 -32.94 -20.31
C ASN A 271 -11.87 -32.24 -21.63
N ALA A 272 -11.02 -31.24 -21.51
CA ALA A 272 -10.52 -30.54 -22.69
C ALA A 272 -9.65 -31.51 -23.48
N PRO A 273 -9.88 -31.65 -24.81
CA PRO A 273 -8.96 -32.42 -25.61
C PRO A 273 -7.57 -31.86 -25.38
N ARG A 274 -6.57 -32.75 -25.26
CA ARG A 274 -5.15 -32.34 -25.23
C ARG A 274 -4.88 -31.56 -26.51
N GLN A 275 -5.24 -30.31 -26.54
CA GLN A 275 -4.89 -29.38 -27.60
C GLN A 275 -3.39 -29.18 -27.52
N MET A 276 -2.70 -29.55 -28.57
CA MET A 276 -1.31 -29.15 -28.79
C MET A 276 -1.27 -27.62 -28.57
N GLU A 277 -0.53 -27.18 -27.54
CA GLU A 277 -0.26 -25.78 -27.36
C GLU A 277 0.46 -25.30 -28.62
N HIS A 278 -0.23 -24.47 -29.41
CA HIS A 278 0.28 -24.00 -30.71
C HIS A 278 1.53 -23.12 -30.57
N ASP A 279 1.82 -22.64 -29.39
CA ASP A 279 3.02 -21.85 -29.05
C ASP A 279 3.74 -22.50 -27.86
N SER A 280 4.57 -23.46 -28.12
CA SER A 280 5.33 -24.21 -27.10
C SER A 280 6.29 -23.29 -26.31
N ALA A 281 6.86 -22.24 -26.93
CA ALA A 281 7.80 -21.34 -26.26
C ALA A 281 7.09 -20.48 -25.19
N ARG A 282 5.90 -19.97 -25.49
CA ARG A 282 5.10 -19.19 -24.52
C ARG A 282 4.56 -20.06 -23.40
N ALA A 283 4.18 -21.29 -23.71
CA ALA A 283 3.76 -22.27 -22.72
C ALA A 283 4.90 -22.64 -21.75
N ASN A 284 6.11 -22.86 -22.27
CA ASN A 284 7.28 -23.14 -21.46
C ASN A 284 7.63 -21.93 -20.56
N LEU A 285 7.54 -20.72 -21.10
CA LEU A 285 7.73 -19.50 -20.33
C LEU A 285 6.71 -19.36 -19.19
N ALA A 286 5.42 -19.61 -19.46
CA ALA A 286 4.39 -19.62 -18.45
C ALA A 286 4.66 -20.64 -17.35
N ALA A 287 5.07 -21.84 -17.71
CA ALA A 287 5.41 -22.91 -16.77
C ALA A 287 6.61 -22.52 -15.88
N SER A 288 7.60 -21.79 -16.42
CA SER A 288 8.75 -21.29 -15.65
C SER A 288 8.30 -20.27 -14.60
N PHE A 289 7.44 -19.30 -14.95
CA PHE A 289 6.88 -18.35 -14.00
C PHE A 289 6.02 -19.04 -12.93
N VAL A 290 5.18 -19.98 -13.34
CA VAL A 290 4.32 -20.74 -12.41
C VAL A 290 5.19 -21.52 -11.42
N SER A 291 6.25 -22.20 -11.87
CA SER A 291 7.18 -22.88 -10.97
C SER A 291 7.83 -21.90 -10.00
N GLY A 292 8.33 -20.76 -10.50
CA GLY A 292 8.93 -19.71 -9.68
C GLY A 292 7.98 -19.17 -8.59
N PHE A 293 6.75 -18.81 -8.95
CA PHE A 293 5.77 -18.29 -8.00
C PHE A 293 5.31 -19.33 -6.99
N VAL A 294 5.03 -20.54 -7.40
CA VAL A 294 4.55 -21.62 -6.51
C VAL A 294 5.63 -22.05 -5.53
N HIS A 295 6.90 -22.09 -5.97
CA HIS A 295 8.02 -22.53 -5.13
C HIS A 295 8.84 -21.37 -4.56
N ALA A 296 8.34 -20.14 -4.57
CA ALA A 296 9.06 -18.99 -4.02
C ALA A 296 9.47 -19.25 -2.56
N GLY A 297 10.78 -19.17 -2.27
CA GLY A 297 11.37 -19.39 -0.95
C GLY A 297 11.53 -20.85 -0.51
N PHE A 298 11.11 -21.84 -1.30
CA PHE A 298 11.22 -23.25 -0.92
C PHE A 298 12.59 -23.90 -1.22
N GLY A 299 13.43 -23.30 -2.07
CA GLY A 299 14.73 -23.82 -2.43
C GLY A 299 14.71 -25.09 -3.30
N GLN A 300 13.54 -25.60 -3.65
CA GLN A 300 13.35 -26.84 -4.40
C GLN A 300 12.19 -26.74 -5.38
N ASP A 301 12.39 -27.26 -6.58
CA ASP A 301 11.32 -27.47 -7.56
C ASP A 301 11.56 -28.77 -8.37
N LYS A 302 10.55 -29.21 -9.14
CA LYS A 302 10.68 -30.36 -10.02
C LYS A 302 10.97 -29.99 -11.47
N LEU A 303 10.69 -28.75 -11.88
CA LEU A 303 10.79 -28.34 -13.28
C LEU A 303 12.21 -27.96 -13.68
N MET A 304 12.91 -27.22 -12.81
CA MET A 304 14.24 -26.67 -13.07
C MET A 304 15.36 -27.56 -12.54
N ALA A 305 15.07 -28.40 -11.55
CA ALA A 305 16.03 -29.30 -10.91
C ALA A 305 16.39 -30.54 -11.76
N ASP A 306 15.60 -30.89 -12.78
CA ASP A 306 15.85 -32.04 -13.64
C ASP A 306 17.11 -31.79 -14.47
N THR A 307 18.18 -32.52 -14.12
CA THR A 307 19.50 -32.38 -14.74
C THR A 307 19.59 -33.08 -16.10
N SER A 308 18.67 -34.01 -16.41
CA SER A 308 18.68 -34.79 -17.65
C SER A 308 18.22 -33.95 -18.85
N ASP A 309 17.36 -32.99 -18.63
CA ASP A 309 16.73 -32.17 -19.67
C ASP A 309 16.67 -30.70 -19.18
N CYS A 310 17.77 -29.97 -19.42
CA CYS A 310 17.83 -28.60 -18.88
C CYS A 310 16.67 -27.71 -19.42
N TRP A 311 15.66 -27.52 -18.58
CA TRP A 311 14.43 -26.78 -18.90
C TRP A 311 14.68 -25.39 -19.46
N VAL A 312 15.73 -24.70 -19.00
CA VAL A 312 16.07 -23.35 -19.44
C VAL A 312 16.22 -23.30 -20.97
N TYR A 313 16.88 -24.29 -21.58
CA TYR A 313 17.12 -24.31 -23.02
C TYR A 313 15.91 -24.80 -23.86
N LYS A 314 14.80 -25.20 -23.20
CA LYS A 314 13.52 -25.41 -23.88
C LYS A 314 12.79 -24.10 -24.18
N ASN A 315 13.21 -23.01 -23.54
CA ASN A 315 12.76 -21.66 -23.84
C ASN A 315 13.62 -21.06 -24.98
N LYS A 316 13.17 -19.96 -25.57
CA LYS A 316 13.88 -19.31 -26.67
C LYS A 316 14.15 -17.85 -26.32
N ASP A 317 15.30 -17.35 -26.71
CA ASP A 317 15.73 -15.96 -26.61
C ASP A 317 15.41 -15.35 -25.22
N HIS A 318 14.67 -14.24 -25.18
CA HIS A 318 14.28 -13.57 -23.93
C HIS A 318 13.54 -14.49 -22.95
N GLY A 319 12.88 -15.56 -23.40
CA GLY A 319 12.27 -16.56 -22.52
C GLY A 319 13.27 -17.30 -21.65
N MET A 320 14.50 -17.54 -22.14
CA MET A 320 15.59 -18.13 -21.35
C MET A 320 15.99 -17.23 -20.18
N LEU A 321 15.99 -15.91 -20.37
CA LEU A 321 16.27 -14.95 -19.30
C LEU A 321 15.28 -15.16 -18.14
N SER A 322 13.98 -15.11 -18.41
CA SER A 322 12.99 -15.26 -17.35
C SER A 322 12.94 -16.68 -16.78
N ALA A 323 13.16 -17.71 -17.59
CA ALA A 323 13.24 -19.07 -17.08
C ALA A 323 14.42 -19.24 -16.09
N THR A 324 15.60 -18.68 -16.40
CA THR A 324 16.73 -18.71 -15.46
C THR A 324 16.46 -17.84 -14.23
N ALA A 325 15.87 -16.67 -14.41
CA ALA A 325 15.52 -15.77 -13.30
C ALA A 325 14.51 -16.38 -12.31
N SER A 326 13.64 -17.32 -12.75
CA SER A 326 12.73 -18.01 -11.84
C SER A 326 13.42 -18.81 -10.73
N LEU A 327 14.69 -19.23 -10.96
CA LEU A 327 15.52 -19.84 -9.91
C LEU A 327 15.74 -18.90 -8.73
N GLY A 328 15.87 -17.59 -8.99
CA GLY A 328 16.00 -16.60 -7.93
C GLY A 328 14.78 -16.52 -7.01
N LEU A 329 13.55 -16.70 -7.55
CA LEU A 329 12.36 -16.82 -6.73
C LEU A 329 12.34 -18.13 -5.92
N ILE A 330 12.70 -19.25 -6.54
CA ILE A 330 12.71 -20.55 -5.87
C ILE A 330 13.66 -20.52 -4.67
N HIS A 331 14.83 -19.89 -4.82
CA HIS A 331 15.85 -19.74 -3.78
C HIS A 331 15.78 -18.39 -3.03
N MET A 332 14.67 -17.68 -3.10
CA MET A 332 14.50 -16.39 -2.42
C MET A 332 14.78 -16.54 -0.92
N TRP A 333 15.52 -15.58 -0.37
CA TRP A 333 15.99 -15.52 1.02
C TRP A 333 17.08 -16.53 1.44
N ASP A 334 17.48 -17.47 0.58
CA ASP A 334 18.58 -18.39 0.83
C ASP A 334 19.88 -17.88 0.17
N VAL A 335 20.51 -16.89 0.79
CA VAL A 335 21.68 -16.22 0.21
C VAL A 335 22.87 -17.19 0.08
N ASP A 336 23.10 -18.02 1.10
CA ASP A 336 24.27 -18.91 1.14
C ASP A 336 24.10 -20.14 0.24
N GLY A 337 22.95 -20.82 0.31
CA GLY A 337 22.67 -22.03 -0.45
C GLY A 337 22.14 -21.76 -1.86
N GLY A 338 21.36 -20.69 -2.01
CA GLY A 338 20.64 -20.38 -3.26
C GLY A 338 21.52 -19.85 -4.39
N LEU A 339 22.69 -19.28 -4.09
CA LEU A 339 23.62 -18.82 -5.12
C LEU A 339 24.33 -19.97 -5.83
N VAL A 340 24.53 -21.11 -5.18
CA VAL A 340 25.21 -22.28 -5.75
C VAL A 340 24.51 -22.86 -7.00
N PRO A 341 23.18 -23.09 -7.00
CA PRO A 341 22.48 -23.54 -8.19
C PRO A 341 22.48 -22.54 -9.34
N ILE A 342 22.63 -21.24 -9.05
CA ILE A 342 22.61 -20.14 -10.02
C ILE A 342 23.99 -19.96 -10.66
N ASP A 343 25.07 -20.17 -9.92
CA ASP A 343 26.46 -19.93 -10.33
C ASP A 343 26.81 -20.63 -11.66
N LYS A 344 26.37 -21.86 -11.85
CA LYS A 344 26.62 -22.62 -13.11
C LYS A 344 26.15 -21.88 -14.36
N TYR A 345 25.11 -21.05 -14.25
CA TYR A 345 24.55 -20.31 -15.39
C TYR A 345 25.29 -19.00 -15.69
N LEU A 346 26.16 -18.52 -14.79
CA LEU A 346 27.02 -17.36 -15.04
C LEU A 346 28.15 -17.66 -16.06
N TYR A 347 28.53 -18.92 -16.19
CA TYR A 347 29.63 -19.36 -17.10
C TYR A 347 29.13 -19.84 -18.46
N THR A 348 27.83 -19.74 -18.74
CA THR A 348 27.28 -20.12 -20.06
C THR A 348 27.68 -19.11 -21.14
N SER A 349 27.73 -19.56 -22.38
CA SER A 349 27.93 -18.68 -23.55
C SER A 349 26.69 -17.90 -23.97
N GLU A 350 25.50 -18.30 -23.47
CA GLU A 350 24.23 -17.72 -23.86
C GLU A 350 23.93 -16.47 -22.99
N ASP A 351 23.98 -15.27 -23.59
CA ASP A 351 23.77 -14.00 -22.91
C ASP A 351 22.41 -13.91 -22.18
N TYR A 352 21.33 -14.48 -22.75
CA TYR A 352 20.02 -14.49 -22.10
C TYR A 352 20.01 -15.32 -20.83
N VAL A 353 20.63 -16.48 -20.83
CA VAL A 353 20.73 -17.37 -19.65
C VAL A 353 21.58 -16.69 -18.57
N LYS A 354 22.70 -16.12 -18.96
CA LYS A 354 23.59 -15.38 -18.05
C LYS A 354 22.88 -14.16 -17.43
N SER A 355 22.16 -13.40 -18.25
CA SER A 355 21.34 -12.27 -17.77
C SER A 355 20.26 -12.71 -16.78
N GLY A 356 19.61 -13.83 -17.05
CA GLY A 356 18.65 -14.42 -16.11
C GLY A 356 19.29 -14.85 -14.80
N ALA A 357 20.52 -15.37 -14.81
CA ALA A 357 21.27 -15.70 -13.60
C ALA A 357 21.63 -14.45 -12.80
N LEU A 358 22.04 -13.35 -13.47
CA LEU A 358 22.29 -12.06 -12.79
C LEU A 358 21.01 -11.52 -12.12
N LEU A 359 19.88 -11.60 -12.80
CA LEU A 359 18.60 -11.21 -12.19
C LEU A 359 18.21 -12.13 -11.02
N ALA A 360 18.48 -13.44 -11.14
CA ALA A 360 18.23 -14.40 -10.07
C ALA A 360 19.04 -14.09 -8.80
N ILE A 361 20.30 -13.65 -8.93
CA ILE A 361 21.12 -13.20 -7.79
C ILE A 361 20.43 -12.03 -7.08
N GLY A 362 19.88 -11.07 -7.84
CA GLY A 362 19.12 -9.96 -7.27
C GLY A 362 17.89 -10.43 -6.48
N LEU A 363 17.16 -11.41 -7.03
CA LEU A 363 15.94 -11.96 -6.41
C LEU A 363 16.23 -12.75 -5.12
N VAL A 364 17.32 -13.52 -5.07
CA VAL A 364 17.74 -14.26 -3.86
C VAL A 364 18.01 -13.30 -2.70
N ASN A 365 18.60 -12.14 -2.99
CA ASN A 365 18.96 -11.12 -2.00
C ASN A 365 17.82 -10.13 -1.69
N CYS A 366 16.64 -10.28 -2.30
CA CYS A 366 15.52 -9.36 -2.13
C CYS A 366 15.00 -9.38 -0.68
N GLY A 367 15.02 -8.22 -0.02
CA GLY A 367 14.52 -8.05 1.35
C GLY A 367 15.42 -8.61 2.46
N ILE A 368 16.59 -9.18 2.11
CA ILE A 368 17.59 -9.66 3.06
C ILE A 368 18.89 -8.87 2.90
N ARG A 369 19.59 -8.67 3.99
CA ARG A 369 20.93 -8.09 4.02
C ARG A 369 21.94 -9.11 4.48
N ASN A 370 23.06 -9.18 3.76
CA ASN A 370 24.18 -10.01 4.11
C ASN A 370 25.43 -9.12 4.22
N GLU A 371 26.27 -9.36 5.22
CA GLU A 371 27.51 -8.62 5.45
C GLU A 371 28.48 -8.71 4.25
N CYS A 372 28.46 -9.83 3.54
CA CYS A 372 29.33 -10.06 2.38
C CYS A 372 28.87 -9.34 1.10
N ASP A 373 27.68 -8.74 1.08
CA ASP A 373 27.10 -8.02 -0.07
C ASP A 373 27.27 -8.76 -1.42
N PRO A 374 26.87 -10.03 -1.56
CA PRO A 374 27.16 -10.80 -2.75
C PRO A 374 26.50 -10.25 -4.01
N ALA A 375 25.34 -9.61 -3.89
CA ALA A 375 24.65 -9.01 -5.02
C ALA A 375 25.46 -7.84 -5.62
N LEU A 376 25.96 -6.93 -4.82
CA LEU A 376 26.78 -5.83 -5.33
C LEU A 376 28.08 -6.33 -5.94
N ALA A 377 28.75 -7.27 -5.26
CA ALA A 377 30.01 -7.84 -5.74
C ALA A 377 29.89 -8.54 -7.10
N LEU A 378 28.80 -9.31 -7.30
CA LEU A 378 28.59 -10.09 -8.51
C LEU A 378 27.96 -9.31 -9.66
N LEU A 379 27.13 -8.28 -9.38
CA LEU A 379 26.35 -7.57 -10.40
C LEU A 379 27.03 -6.30 -10.91
N SER A 380 27.86 -5.63 -10.10
CA SER A 380 28.41 -4.30 -10.42
C SER A 380 29.23 -4.29 -11.71
N GLU A 381 30.01 -5.36 -12.00
CA GLU A 381 30.83 -5.48 -13.20
C GLU A 381 29.97 -5.51 -14.49
N TYR A 382 28.76 -6.11 -14.41
CA TYR A 382 27.90 -6.29 -15.58
C TYR A 382 27.04 -5.09 -15.90
N VAL A 383 26.92 -4.12 -15.02
CA VAL A 383 26.17 -2.88 -15.25
C VAL A 383 26.76 -2.07 -16.41
N SER A 384 28.09 -2.09 -16.59
CA SER A 384 28.81 -1.42 -17.67
C SER A 384 29.17 -2.35 -18.84
N SER A 385 28.63 -3.57 -18.87
CA SER A 385 28.92 -4.54 -19.93
C SER A 385 28.56 -4.02 -21.32
N SER A 386 29.30 -4.45 -22.35
CA SER A 386 28.99 -4.16 -23.75
C SER A 386 27.72 -4.84 -24.25
N SER A 387 27.31 -5.96 -23.65
CA SER A 387 26.06 -6.66 -23.96
C SER A 387 24.87 -6.00 -23.29
N GLN A 388 23.93 -5.51 -24.07
CA GLN A 388 22.68 -4.91 -23.53
C GLN A 388 21.87 -5.93 -22.76
N THR A 389 21.87 -7.19 -23.19
CA THR A 389 21.13 -8.28 -22.51
C THR A 389 21.66 -8.50 -21.11
N LEU A 390 22.98 -8.54 -20.90
CA LEU A 390 23.58 -8.72 -19.56
C LEU A 390 23.26 -7.54 -18.64
N ARG A 391 23.25 -6.32 -19.19
CA ARG A 391 22.88 -5.12 -18.43
C ARG A 391 21.46 -5.16 -17.90
N ILE A 392 20.50 -5.74 -18.65
CA ILE A 392 19.11 -5.89 -18.19
C ILE A 392 19.08 -6.66 -16.87
N GLY A 393 19.74 -7.83 -16.80
CA GLY A 393 19.75 -8.65 -15.59
C GLY A 393 20.48 -7.98 -14.43
N ALA A 394 21.63 -7.35 -14.70
CA ALA A 394 22.44 -6.70 -13.66
C ALA A 394 21.76 -5.47 -13.07
N VAL A 395 21.24 -4.57 -13.91
CA VAL A 395 20.61 -3.32 -13.45
C VAL A 395 19.34 -3.59 -12.66
N LEU A 396 18.45 -4.42 -13.20
CA LEU A 396 17.22 -4.78 -12.49
C LEU A 396 17.51 -5.62 -11.23
N GLY A 397 18.48 -6.55 -11.31
CA GLY A 397 18.92 -7.35 -10.17
C GLY A 397 19.41 -6.50 -8.99
N LEU A 398 20.20 -5.46 -9.25
CA LEU A 398 20.61 -4.49 -8.23
C LEU A 398 19.41 -3.74 -7.63
N GLY A 399 18.48 -3.27 -8.47
CA GLY A 399 17.27 -2.61 -7.99
C GLY A 399 16.45 -3.47 -7.04
N LEU A 400 16.32 -4.77 -7.34
CA LEU A 400 15.56 -5.72 -6.52
C LEU A 400 16.29 -6.13 -5.23
N ALA A 401 17.62 -6.34 -5.30
CA ALA A 401 18.42 -6.73 -4.15
C ALA A 401 18.48 -5.62 -3.08
N TYR A 402 18.51 -4.36 -3.51
CA TYR A 402 18.66 -3.21 -2.63
C TYR A 402 17.40 -2.33 -2.56
N ALA A 403 16.23 -2.85 -2.89
CA ALA A 403 14.98 -2.12 -2.79
C ALA A 403 14.79 -1.54 -1.38
N GLY A 404 14.43 -0.26 -1.28
CA GLY A 404 14.25 0.50 -0.03
C GLY A 404 15.52 0.74 0.79
N SER A 405 16.70 0.32 0.33
CA SER A 405 17.93 0.39 1.13
C SER A 405 18.54 1.79 1.21
N ARG A 406 18.24 2.69 0.28
CA ARG A 406 18.80 4.04 0.14
C ARG A 406 20.35 4.06 0.15
N ARG A 407 20.99 3.00 -0.37
CA ARG A 407 22.45 2.88 -0.39
C ARG A 407 23.06 3.80 -1.44
N LYS A 408 23.99 4.64 -1.03
CA LYS A 408 24.63 5.65 -1.89
C LYS A 408 25.49 5.02 -2.99
N ASP A 409 26.28 3.98 -2.68
CA ASP A 409 27.11 3.27 -3.64
C ASP A 409 26.30 2.68 -4.80
N VAL A 410 25.17 2.05 -4.50
CA VAL A 410 24.26 1.50 -5.51
C VAL A 410 23.56 2.64 -6.28
N THR A 411 23.15 3.69 -5.58
CA THR A 411 22.54 4.89 -6.20
C THR A 411 23.49 5.57 -7.20
N GLU A 412 24.75 5.75 -6.85
CA GLU A 412 25.77 6.33 -7.73
C GLU A 412 26.00 5.46 -8.98
N LEU A 413 26.10 4.13 -8.82
CA LEU A 413 26.28 3.18 -9.92
C LEU A 413 25.11 3.22 -10.91
N LEU A 414 23.86 3.22 -10.40
CA LEU A 414 22.65 3.27 -11.20
C LEU A 414 22.45 4.65 -11.85
N SER A 415 22.79 5.73 -11.15
CA SER A 415 22.75 7.09 -11.68
C SER A 415 23.71 7.29 -12.87
N GLY A 416 24.92 6.71 -12.79
CA GLY A 416 25.87 6.67 -13.90
C GLY A 416 25.29 5.95 -15.13
N THR A 417 24.52 4.89 -14.91
CA THR A 417 23.84 4.18 -16.01
C THR A 417 22.70 5.00 -16.62
N LEU A 418 21.95 5.73 -15.81
CA LEU A 418 20.84 6.57 -16.28
C LEU A 418 21.32 7.79 -17.08
N THR A 419 22.45 8.36 -16.72
CA THR A 419 23.01 9.54 -17.36
C THR A 419 23.76 9.22 -18.68
N ASP A 420 24.13 7.97 -18.94
CA ASP A 420 24.81 7.56 -20.16
C ASP A 420 23.88 7.64 -21.38
N GLU A 421 24.13 8.59 -22.27
CA GLU A 421 23.34 8.84 -23.49
C GLU A 421 23.40 7.70 -24.53
N LYS A 422 24.37 6.79 -24.41
CA LYS A 422 24.53 5.66 -25.35
C LYS A 422 23.55 4.52 -25.06
N ASN A 423 22.88 4.56 -23.92
CA ASN A 423 21.97 3.52 -23.50
C ASN A 423 20.65 3.57 -24.27
N ASN A 424 20.15 2.41 -24.60
CA ASN A 424 18.84 2.29 -25.19
C ASN A 424 17.74 2.59 -24.15
N MET A 425 16.54 2.94 -24.59
CA MET A 425 15.42 3.30 -23.73
C MET A 425 15.03 2.20 -22.73
N GLN A 426 15.25 0.91 -23.09
CA GLN A 426 14.98 -0.22 -22.21
C GLN A 426 15.93 -0.21 -21.00
N ILE A 427 17.23 0.00 -21.21
CA ILE A 427 18.21 0.06 -20.10
C ILE A 427 18.00 1.32 -19.26
N LEU A 428 17.72 2.46 -19.89
CA LEU A 428 17.41 3.71 -19.19
C LEU A 428 16.19 3.56 -18.27
N SER A 429 15.13 2.92 -18.77
CA SER A 429 13.93 2.68 -17.98
C SER A 429 14.20 1.75 -16.81
N LEU A 430 15.01 0.70 -17.00
CA LEU A 430 15.40 -0.21 -15.93
C LEU A 430 16.29 0.46 -14.89
N ALA A 431 17.23 1.30 -15.32
CA ALA A 431 18.04 2.08 -14.39
C ALA A 431 17.18 3.06 -13.57
N ALA A 432 16.18 3.70 -14.19
CA ALA A 432 15.22 4.55 -13.50
C ALA A 432 14.37 3.76 -12.50
N ILE A 433 13.80 2.61 -12.90
CA ILE A 433 13.05 1.72 -12.00
C ILE A 433 13.92 1.31 -10.81
N SER A 434 15.16 0.87 -11.07
CA SER A 434 16.07 0.42 -10.02
C SER A 434 16.46 1.55 -9.06
N LEU A 435 16.71 2.76 -9.57
CA LEU A 435 16.92 3.97 -8.77
C LEU A 435 15.70 4.28 -7.91
N GLY A 436 14.50 4.24 -8.49
CA GLY A 436 13.24 4.45 -7.78
C GLY A 436 13.03 3.41 -6.69
N LEU A 437 13.30 2.11 -6.97
CA LEU A 437 13.19 1.02 -5.98
C LEU A 437 14.19 1.17 -4.83
N VAL A 438 15.44 1.53 -5.10
CA VAL A 438 16.47 1.72 -4.06
C VAL A 438 16.14 2.91 -3.16
N ASN A 439 15.59 4.00 -3.73
CA ASN A 439 15.33 5.27 -3.03
C ASN A 439 13.85 5.55 -2.79
N VAL A 440 13.03 4.53 -2.60
CA VAL A 440 11.57 4.69 -2.36
C VAL A 440 11.32 5.60 -1.17
N GLY A 441 10.42 6.58 -1.34
CA GLY A 441 9.96 7.48 -0.28
C GLY A 441 11.06 8.33 0.36
N SER A 442 12.24 8.42 -0.29
CA SER A 442 13.36 9.20 0.28
C SER A 442 13.14 10.71 0.18
N GLY A 443 12.39 11.17 -0.83
CA GLY A 443 12.30 12.59 -1.17
C GLY A 443 13.65 13.22 -1.56
N ASP A 444 14.65 12.39 -1.91
CA ASP A 444 16.00 12.87 -2.23
C ASP A 444 16.01 13.72 -3.50
N SER A 445 16.31 15.00 -3.34
CA SER A 445 16.31 15.98 -4.40
C SER A 445 17.40 15.72 -5.47
N ASP A 446 18.52 15.11 -5.09
CA ASP A 446 19.63 14.84 -6.01
C ASP A 446 19.26 13.69 -6.94
N VAL A 447 18.72 12.61 -6.40
CA VAL A 447 18.21 11.47 -7.17
C VAL A 447 17.06 11.91 -8.08
N ALA A 448 16.12 12.67 -7.53
CA ALA A 448 14.97 13.20 -8.27
C ALA A 448 15.43 14.10 -9.43
N SER A 449 16.42 14.97 -9.22
CA SER A 449 16.98 15.85 -10.25
C SER A 449 17.63 15.07 -11.38
N ILE A 450 18.35 13.98 -11.09
CA ILE A 450 18.97 13.13 -12.12
C ILE A 450 17.88 12.49 -13.00
N ILE A 451 16.83 11.95 -12.40
CA ILE A 451 15.72 11.33 -13.14
C ILE A 451 14.98 12.39 -13.96
N LEU A 452 14.71 13.55 -13.37
CA LEU A 452 14.00 14.65 -13.99
C LEU A 452 14.77 15.23 -15.19
N LEU A 453 16.08 15.51 -15.04
CA LEU A 453 16.94 15.99 -16.11
C LEU A 453 16.98 15.00 -17.28
N ARG A 454 17.04 13.69 -16.98
CA ARG A 454 17.01 12.68 -18.03
C ARG A 454 15.66 12.64 -18.75
N LEU A 455 14.54 12.74 -18.00
CA LEU A 455 13.19 12.76 -18.57
C LEU A 455 12.96 13.99 -19.46
N LEU A 456 13.37 15.16 -19.02
CA LEU A 456 13.25 16.43 -19.79
C LEU A 456 14.15 16.44 -21.02
N GLY A 457 15.27 15.70 -21.00
CA GLY A 457 16.19 15.57 -22.13
C GLY A 457 15.76 14.59 -23.22
N LEU A 458 14.63 13.85 -23.03
CA LEU A 458 14.16 12.89 -24.02
C LEU A 458 13.58 13.58 -25.26
N SER A 459 13.93 13.04 -26.44
CA SER A 459 13.31 13.45 -27.69
C SER A 459 11.87 12.88 -27.81
N MET A 460 11.03 13.51 -28.65
CA MET A 460 9.68 13.00 -28.93
C MET A 460 9.67 11.53 -29.40
N LYS A 461 10.69 11.11 -30.13
CA LYS A 461 10.81 9.70 -30.58
C LYS A 461 11.04 8.74 -29.42
N GLU A 462 11.77 9.15 -28.40
CA GLU A 462 12.04 8.36 -27.20
C GLU A 462 10.82 8.37 -26.25
N LEU A 463 10.10 9.51 -26.13
CA LEU A 463 8.89 9.61 -25.33
C LEU A 463 7.77 8.68 -25.81
N ILE A 464 7.65 8.45 -27.12
CA ILE A 464 6.65 7.53 -27.71
C ILE A 464 6.94 6.06 -27.34
N VAL A 465 8.19 5.71 -27.02
CA VAL A 465 8.54 4.34 -26.64
C VAL A 465 7.85 3.95 -25.33
N THR A 466 7.20 2.81 -25.29
CA THR A 466 6.42 2.34 -24.12
C THR A 466 7.21 2.30 -22.81
N HIS A 467 8.52 2.11 -22.87
CA HIS A 467 9.41 2.11 -21.71
C HIS A 467 9.61 3.51 -21.07
N SER A 468 9.35 4.60 -21.81
CA SER A 468 9.49 5.96 -21.26
C SER A 468 8.63 6.22 -20.03
N ARG A 469 7.48 5.53 -19.91
CA ARG A 469 6.53 5.63 -18.80
C ARG A 469 7.12 5.26 -17.44
N PHE A 470 8.22 4.53 -17.42
CA PHE A 470 8.89 4.15 -16.18
C PHE A 470 9.75 5.27 -15.57
N LEU A 471 10.12 6.29 -16.32
CA LEU A 471 10.85 7.44 -15.76
C LEU A 471 9.97 8.29 -14.83
N PRO A 472 8.74 8.72 -15.23
CA PRO A 472 7.81 9.37 -14.30
C PRO A 472 7.44 8.48 -13.11
N LEU A 473 7.31 7.17 -13.32
CA LEU A 473 7.07 6.24 -12.22
C LEU A 473 8.25 6.21 -11.24
N ALA A 474 9.49 6.16 -11.73
CA ALA A 474 10.68 6.17 -10.89
C ALA A 474 10.77 7.48 -10.07
N LEU A 475 10.44 8.62 -10.67
CA LEU A 475 10.32 9.89 -9.96
C LEU A 475 9.23 9.81 -8.87
N GLY A 476 8.06 9.27 -9.21
CA GLY A 476 6.98 9.03 -8.26
C GLY A 476 7.38 8.11 -7.11
N MET A 477 8.20 7.07 -7.35
CA MET A 477 8.71 6.18 -6.30
C MET A 477 9.61 6.92 -5.31
N VAL A 478 10.46 7.83 -5.77
CA VAL A 478 11.32 8.66 -4.89
C VAL A 478 10.47 9.51 -3.95
N TYR A 479 9.34 10.03 -4.42
CA TYR A 479 8.41 10.85 -3.63
C TYR A 479 7.22 10.06 -3.05
N MET A 480 7.30 8.73 -3.01
CA MET A 480 6.17 7.92 -2.56
C MET A 480 5.83 8.18 -1.08
N GLY A 481 4.58 8.59 -0.81
CA GLY A 481 4.10 8.91 0.52
C GLY A 481 4.51 10.28 1.07
N THR A 482 5.22 11.12 0.30
CA THR A 482 5.71 12.44 0.77
C THR A 482 4.67 13.57 0.66
N ARG A 483 3.50 13.30 0.04
CA ARG A 483 2.37 14.24 -0.14
C ARG A 483 2.80 15.55 -0.84
N ASP A 484 2.71 16.69 -0.17
CA ASP A 484 2.91 18.02 -0.75
C ASP A 484 4.35 18.34 -1.18
N ALA A 485 5.32 17.51 -0.83
CA ALA A 485 6.73 17.72 -1.21
C ALA A 485 6.99 17.66 -2.72
N ILE A 486 5.96 17.44 -3.54
CA ILE A 486 6.04 17.29 -5.01
C ILE A 486 5.83 18.57 -5.80
N GLU A 487 5.62 19.73 -5.17
CA GLU A 487 5.34 20.99 -5.89
C GLU A 487 6.42 21.34 -6.90
N ALA A 488 7.69 21.33 -6.48
CA ALA A 488 8.81 21.68 -7.35
C ALA A 488 9.01 20.70 -8.52
N PRO A 489 9.05 19.36 -8.33
CA PRO A 489 9.14 18.42 -9.44
C PRO A 489 7.90 18.42 -10.32
N SER A 490 6.69 18.67 -9.78
CA SER A 490 5.46 18.79 -10.58
C SER A 490 5.51 20.00 -11.52
N ALA A 491 5.95 21.17 -11.03
CA ALA A 491 6.16 22.35 -11.87
C ALA A 491 7.20 22.12 -12.97
N ALA A 492 8.28 21.40 -12.67
CA ALA A 492 9.29 21.08 -13.67
C ALA A 492 8.76 20.17 -14.80
N LEU A 493 7.83 19.26 -14.48
CA LEU A 493 7.20 18.37 -15.46
C LEU A 493 6.29 19.11 -16.46
N GLU A 494 5.87 20.36 -16.19
CA GLU A 494 5.11 21.18 -17.15
C GLU A 494 5.91 21.49 -18.42
N ALA A 495 7.24 21.42 -18.33
CA ALA A 495 8.10 21.62 -19.50
C ALA A 495 8.06 20.48 -20.53
N LEU A 496 7.48 19.34 -20.18
CA LEU A 496 7.28 18.22 -21.11
C LEU A 496 6.18 18.55 -22.12
N PRO A 497 6.29 18.05 -23.37
CA PRO A 497 5.24 18.22 -24.36
C PRO A 497 3.96 17.47 -23.98
N GLU A 498 2.81 18.02 -24.38
CA GLU A 498 1.52 17.33 -24.25
C GLU A 498 1.50 16.05 -25.13
N PRO A 499 0.90 14.93 -24.66
CA PRO A 499 0.18 14.70 -23.41
C PRO A 499 1.07 14.17 -22.26
N TYR A 500 2.39 14.08 -22.44
CA TYR A 500 3.31 13.43 -21.49
C TYR A 500 3.46 14.21 -20.17
N ASN A 501 3.30 15.53 -20.18
CA ASN A 501 3.31 16.38 -18.99
C ASN A 501 2.22 15.95 -18.01
N PHE A 502 0.94 15.89 -18.43
CA PHE A 502 -0.19 15.49 -17.60
C PHE A 502 -0.05 14.05 -17.09
N ALA A 503 0.38 13.13 -17.95
CA ALA A 503 0.60 11.74 -17.55
C ALA A 503 1.69 11.63 -16.48
N SER A 504 2.76 12.40 -16.60
CA SER A 504 3.88 12.40 -15.64
C SER A 504 3.50 13.05 -14.32
N GLN A 505 2.79 14.19 -14.35
CA GLN A 505 2.28 14.84 -13.14
C GLN A 505 1.28 13.95 -12.40
N THR A 506 0.34 13.33 -13.12
CA THR A 506 -0.61 12.38 -12.52
C THR A 506 0.13 11.20 -11.88
N MET A 507 1.16 10.65 -12.54
CA MET A 507 1.97 9.55 -11.98
C MET A 507 2.68 9.95 -10.70
N LEU A 508 3.28 11.15 -10.66
CA LEU A 508 3.93 11.69 -9.47
C LEU A 508 2.93 11.88 -8.33
N GLN A 509 1.77 12.46 -8.62
CA GLN A 509 0.71 12.73 -7.65
C GLN A 509 0.18 11.44 -7.00
N ILE A 510 -0.15 10.40 -7.80
CA ILE A 510 -0.67 9.14 -7.24
C ILE A 510 0.34 8.42 -6.36
N CYS A 511 1.63 8.52 -6.65
CA CYS A 511 2.67 7.95 -5.81
C CYS A 511 2.84 8.75 -4.51
N ALA A 512 2.86 10.08 -4.59
CA ALA A 512 3.02 10.95 -3.42
C ALA A 512 1.88 10.79 -2.40
N TYR A 513 0.66 10.62 -2.89
CA TYR A 513 -0.53 10.43 -2.04
C TYR A 513 -0.96 8.97 -1.87
N ALA A 514 -0.05 8.01 -2.12
CA ALA A 514 -0.35 6.59 -1.99
C ALA A 514 -0.82 6.21 -0.56
N GLY A 515 -1.96 5.53 -0.46
CA GLY A 515 -2.53 5.05 0.80
C GLY A 515 -3.03 6.14 1.76
N THR A 516 -3.20 7.38 1.28
CA THR A 516 -3.68 8.48 2.13
C THR A 516 -5.19 8.52 2.29
N GLY A 517 -5.94 7.95 1.32
CA GLY A 517 -7.40 8.08 1.27
C GLY A 517 -7.88 9.52 1.01
N ASP A 518 -7.02 10.42 0.54
CA ASP A 518 -7.36 11.83 0.35
C ASP A 518 -8.47 12.00 -0.68
N VAL A 519 -9.61 12.54 -0.21
CA VAL A 519 -10.83 12.68 -1.01
C VAL A 519 -10.67 13.72 -2.12
N LEU A 520 -9.90 14.79 -1.90
CA LEU A 520 -9.68 15.84 -2.90
C LEU A 520 -8.86 15.29 -4.06
N ILE A 521 -7.81 14.52 -3.76
CA ILE A 521 -7.00 13.85 -4.78
C ILE A 521 -7.83 12.82 -5.55
N VAL A 522 -8.65 12.02 -4.85
CA VAL A 522 -9.56 11.07 -5.52
C VAL A 522 -10.56 11.80 -6.42
N GLN A 523 -11.12 12.93 -6.01
CA GLN A 523 -12.02 13.75 -6.85
C GLN A 523 -11.31 14.27 -8.10
N GLU A 524 -10.08 14.75 -7.97
CA GLU A 524 -9.26 15.21 -9.10
C GLU A 524 -8.95 14.07 -10.08
N LEU A 525 -8.56 12.89 -9.58
CA LEU A 525 -8.33 11.71 -10.40
C LEU A 525 -9.59 11.28 -11.15
N LEU A 526 -10.76 11.35 -10.50
CA LEU A 526 -12.04 11.05 -11.14
C LEU A 526 -12.42 12.10 -12.19
N ARG A 527 -12.06 13.37 -11.99
CA ARG A 527 -12.20 14.43 -12.98
C ARG A 527 -11.39 14.10 -14.24
N ILE A 528 -10.11 13.74 -14.07
CA ILE A 528 -9.24 13.31 -15.18
C ILE A 528 -9.82 12.09 -15.90
N CYS A 529 -10.33 11.09 -15.15
CA CYS A 529 -11.00 9.92 -15.73
C CYS A 529 -12.25 10.25 -16.55
N SER A 530 -12.91 11.39 -16.29
CA SER A 530 -14.15 11.78 -16.97
C SER A 530 -13.96 12.75 -18.13
N GLU A 531 -12.77 13.31 -18.33
CA GLU A 531 -12.47 14.25 -19.40
C GLU A 531 -12.64 13.62 -20.78
N VAL A 532 -13.31 14.37 -21.68
CA VAL A 532 -13.48 13.96 -23.08
C VAL A 532 -12.28 14.45 -23.89
N ILE A 533 -11.41 13.54 -24.27
CA ILE A 533 -10.28 13.87 -25.14
C ILE A 533 -10.79 13.96 -26.58
N GLU A 534 -10.79 15.15 -27.17
CA GLU A 534 -11.16 15.37 -28.56
C GLU A 534 -10.22 14.55 -29.47
N GLY A 535 -10.79 13.60 -30.22
CA GLY A 535 -10.05 12.68 -31.10
C GLY A 535 -10.26 11.19 -30.79
N VAL A 536 -10.71 10.84 -29.60
CA VAL A 536 -11.03 9.45 -29.20
C VAL A 536 -12.55 9.19 -29.21
N THR A 537 -13.30 9.93 -30.02
CA THR A 537 -14.75 9.65 -30.15
C THR A 537 -14.94 8.29 -30.81
N SER A 538 -15.50 7.37 -30.03
CA SER A 538 -16.02 6.08 -30.42
C SER A 538 -16.67 6.13 -31.79
N ALA A 539 -16.33 5.15 -32.62
CA ALA A 539 -17.17 4.83 -33.82
C ALA A 539 -18.62 4.76 -33.35
N LYS A 540 -19.43 5.69 -33.81
CA LYS A 540 -20.89 5.72 -33.63
C LYS A 540 -21.44 4.36 -34.04
N ALA A 541 -21.96 3.61 -33.09
CA ALA A 541 -22.88 2.53 -33.39
C ALA A 541 -24.12 3.15 -34.06
N THR A 542 -24.22 3.02 -35.36
CA THR A 542 -25.47 3.25 -36.06
C THR A 542 -26.40 2.08 -35.75
N PRO A 543 -27.61 2.31 -35.26
CA PRO A 543 -28.61 1.26 -35.15
C PRO A 543 -29.22 1.01 -36.55
N ASP A 544 -29.50 -0.26 -36.79
CA ASP A 544 -30.29 -0.82 -37.88
C ASP A 544 -29.64 -1.08 -39.25
N SER A 545 -29.29 -2.34 -39.45
CA SER A 545 -29.70 -3.08 -40.60
C SER A 545 -29.69 -4.60 -40.34
N THR A 546 -30.86 -5.21 -40.50
CA THR A 546 -31.20 -6.62 -40.42
C THR A 546 -30.32 -7.51 -41.31
N PRO A 547 -30.05 -8.76 -40.90
CA PRO A 547 -29.25 -9.67 -41.69
C PRO A 547 -30.09 -10.34 -42.79
N THR A 548 -29.73 -10.17 -44.04
CA THR A 548 -30.14 -11.07 -45.11
C THR A 548 -28.95 -11.91 -45.55
N SER A 549 -29.20 -13.20 -45.53
CA SER A 549 -28.37 -14.28 -45.99
C SER A 549 -28.05 -14.17 -47.47
N SER A 550 -26.82 -14.48 -47.89
CA SER A 550 -26.58 -15.41 -48.99
C SER A 550 -25.11 -15.76 -49.20
N CYS A 551 -24.99 -16.99 -49.61
CA CYS A 551 -23.81 -17.79 -49.88
C CYS A 551 -22.91 -17.35 -51.04
N CYS A 552 -21.73 -17.94 -51.02
CA CYS A 552 -20.94 -18.56 -52.13
C CYS A 552 -19.84 -17.75 -52.83
N ASP A 553 -18.63 -18.31 -52.65
CA ASP A 553 -17.63 -18.59 -53.67
C ASP A 553 -17.01 -17.49 -54.57
N GLN A 554 -15.70 -17.32 -54.49
CA GLN A 554 -14.73 -17.90 -55.43
C GLN A 554 -13.31 -17.33 -55.27
N ARG A 555 -12.36 -18.24 -55.28
CA ARG A 555 -10.92 -17.99 -55.48
C ARG A 555 -10.67 -17.30 -56.85
N LYS A 556 -9.67 -16.43 -56.86
CA LYS A 556 -8.62 -16.44 -57.87
C LYS A 556 -7.48 -15.51 -57.54
N SER A 557 -6.28 -16.06 -57.62
CA SER A 557 -4.97 -15.43 -57.63
C SER A 557 -4.83 -14.43 -58.81
N GLN A 558 -4.08 -13.36 -58.58
CA GLN A 558 -3.09 -12.89 -59.56
C GLN A 558 -2.15 -11.84 -58.90
N ASN A 559 -0.87 -12.13 -59.08
CA ASN A 559 0.28 -11.22 -58.84
C ASN A 559 0.21 -10.07 -59.86
N SER A 560 0.47 -8.86 -59.42
CA SER A 560 1.38 -7.96 -60.14
C SER A 560 1.68 -6.71 -59.32
N SER A 561 2.94 -6.40 -59.27
CA SER A 561 3.61 -5.21 -58.76
C SER A 561 2.95 -3.89 -59.17
N PHE A 562 2.68 -3.02 -58.17
CA PHE A 562 2.78 -1.56 -58.33
C PHE A 562 3.09 -0.96 -56.97
N MET A 563 4.32 -0.50 -56.78
CA MET A 563 4.67 0.42 -55.71
C MET A 563 4.17 1.83 -56.08
N SER A 564 3.51 2.46 -55.17
CA SER A 564 3.49 3.87 -54.83
C SER A 564 2.08 4.38 -54.49
N GLU A 565 2.02 5.11 -53.37
CA GLU A 565 0.92 5.94 -52.81
C GLU A 565 0.19 5.43 -51.55
N ASN A 566 0.30 4.15 -51.15
CA ASN A 566 -0.31 3.71 -49.90
C ASN A 566 0.58 3.86 -48.64
N ASP A 567 1.89 4.06 -48.80
CA ASP A 567 2.79 4.17 -47.64
C ASP A 567 2.68 5.51 -46.89
N LYS A 568 2.24 6.57 -47.57
CA LYS A 568 2.00 7.86 -46.88
C LYS A 568 0.69 7.89 -46.07
N LYS A 569 -0.34 7.13 -46.47
CA LYS A 569 -1.59 7.02 -45.71
C LYS A 569 -1.49 6.09 -44.52
N ASN A 570 -0.65 5.05 -44.60
CA ASN A 570 -0.40 4.14 -43.47
C ASN A 570 0.48 4.81 -42.38
N GLY A 571 1.41 5.69 -42.78
CA GLY A 571 2.21 6.46 -41.82
C GLY A 571 1.37 7.45 -41.01
N THR A 572 0.46 8.19 -41.63
CA THR A 572 -0.40 9.14 -40.94
C THR A 572 -1.47 8.46 -40.07
N GLN A 573 -2.02 7.31 -40.49
CA GLN A 573 -2.95 6.54 -39.66
C GLN A 573 -2.25 5.85 -38.47
N ALA A 574 -0.99 5.45 -38.61
CA ALA A 574 -0.18 4.94 -37.52
C ALA A 574 0.19 6.05 -36.52
N GLU A 575 0.58 7.24 -37.01
CA GLU A 575 0.87 8.40 -36.17
C GLU A 575 -0.38 8.92 -35.45
N GLU A 576 -1.53 8.99 -36.10
CA GLU A 576 -2.81 9.35 -35.46
C GLU A 576 -3.25 8.29 -34.43
N SER A 577 -3.01 6.99 -34.67
CA SER A 577 -3.34 5.93 -33.69
C SER A 577 -2.39 5.91 -32.50
N ILE A 578 -1.14 6.36 -32.64
CA ILE A 578 -0.15 6.52 -31.57
C ILE A 578 -0.52 7.72 -30.71
N ASN A 579 -0.83 8.87 -31.29
CA ASN A 579 -1.25 10.07 -30.57
C ASN A 579 -2.54 9.85 -29.74
N THR A 580 -3.49 9.07 -30.23
CA THR A 580 -4.73 8.77 -29.48
C THR A 580 -4.49 7.81 -28.31
N ARG A 581 -3.48 6.92 -28.37
CA ARG A 581 -3.12 6.04 -27.24
C ARG A 581 -2.44 6.84 -26.12
N ASP A 582 -1.51 7.72 -26.46
CA ASP A 582 -0.76 8.50 -25.47
C ASP A 582 -1.63 9.58 -24.85
N ALA A 583 -2.59 10.15 -25.57
CA ALA A 583 -3.56 11.08 -25.03
C ALA A 583 -4.43 10.47 -23.91
N GLY A 584 -4.68 9.16 -23.92
CA GLY A 584 -5.41 8.45 -22.87
C GLY A 584 -4.55 7.94 -21.72
N ALA A 585 -3.22 8.16 -21.73
CA ALA A 585 -2.34 7.62 -20.71
C ALA A 585 -2.63 8.21 -19.31
N SER A 586 -2.90 9.51 -19.20
CA SER A 586 -3.28 10.18 -17.96
C SER A 586 -4.55 9.59 -17.35
N GLN A 587 -5.56 9.26 -18.16
CA GLN A 587 -6.82 8.64 -17.72
C GLN A 587 -6.59 7.23 -17.18
N ALA A 588 -5.74 6.44 -17.83
CA ALA A 588 -5.38 5.11 -17.35
C ALA A 588 -4.62 5.18 -16.02
N ILE A 589 -3.67 6.11 -15.91
CA ILE A 589 -2.91 6.35 -14.68
C ILE A 589 -3.82 6.87 -13.57
N ALA A 590 -4.73 7.80 -13.86
CA ALA A 590 -5.69 8.32 -12.89
C ALA A 590 -6.63 7.23 -12.36
N SER A 591 -7.12 6.35 -13.24
CA SER A 591 -7.94 5.21 -12.83
C SER A 591 -7.17 4.24 -11.91
N LEU A 592 -5.88 3.96 -12.20
CA LEU A 592 -5.00 3.19 -11.31
C LEU A 592 -4.77 3.93 -10.00
N GLY A 593 -4.61 5.25 -10.07
CA GLY A 593 -4.37 6.14 -8.93
C GLY A 593 -5.50 6.12 -7.90
N VAL A 594 -6.76 6.01 -8.31
CA VAL A 594 -7.88 5.83 -7.37
C VAL A 594 -7.65 4.60 -6.48
N GLY A 595 -7.12 3.50 -7.04
CA GLY A 595 -6.77 2.31 -6.28
C GLY A 595 -5.55 2.49 -5.37
N VAL A 596 -4.56 3.29 -5.80
CA VAL A 596 -3.33 3.55 -5.05
C VAL A 596 -3.58 4.49 -3.87
N VAL A 597 -4.30 5.59 -4.10
CA VAL A 597 -4.64 6.57 -3.05
C VAL A 597 -5.58 5.96 -2.02
N GLY A 598 -6.58 5.18 -2.45
CA GLY A 598 -7.55 4.51 -1.59
C GLY A 598 -7.10 3.15 -1.05
N LEU A 599 -5.79 2.87 -0.99
CA LEU A 599 -5.27 1.66 -0.36
C LEU A 599 -5.62 1.62 1.14
N GLY A 600 -6.21 0.50 1.57
CA GLY A 600 -6.62 0.31 2.97
C GLY A 600 -8.09 0.63 3.25
N GLU A 601 -8.79 1.37 2.39
CA GLU A 601 -10.21 1.72 2.56
C GLU A 601 -11.18 0.58 2.13
N GLY A 602 -10.65 -0.50 1.59
CA GLY A 602 -11.40 -1.75 1.36
C GLY A 602 -12.56 -1.62 0.39
N LYS A 603 -13.78 -1.96 0.86
CA LYS A 603 -14.97 -2.12 0.00
C LYS A 603 -15.59 -0.82 -0.49
N GLU A 604 -15.25 0.32 0.09
CA GLU A 604 -15.90 1.61 -0.22
C GLU A 604 -15.58 2.05 -1.64
N ASN A 605 -14.35 1.83 -2.09
CA ASN A 605 -13.90 2.11 -3.45
C ASN A 605 -14.58 1.25 -4.53
N SER A 606 -15.23 0.15 -4.16
CA SER A 606 -15.89 -0.75 -5.13
C SER A 606 -16.98 -0.07 -5.94
N ARG A 607 -17.68 0.92 -5.38
CA ARG A 607 -18.71 1.71 -6.10
C ARG A 607 -18.10 2.61 -7.15
N ILE A 608 -16.97 3.24 -6.82
CA ILE A 608 -16.22 4.13 -7.72
C ILE A 608 -15.75 3.32 -8.94
N PHE A 609 -15.11 2.17 -8.72
CA PHE A 609 -14.67 1.29 -9.79
C PHE A 609 -15.84 0.79 -10.66
N GLY A 610 -16.99 0.49 -10.04
CA GLY A 610 -18.20 0.13 -10.78
C GLY A 610 -18.70 1.24 -11.72
N GLN A 611 -18.56 2.50 -11.35
CA GLN A 611 -18.90 3.66 -12.21
C GLN A 611 -17.87 3.86 -13.32
N VAL A 612 -16.57 3.85 -13.00
CA VAL A 612 -15.50 3.97 -14.01
C VAL A 612 -15.60 2.85 -15.06
N GLY A 613 -15.86 1.61 -14.63
CA GLY A 613 -16.01 0.47 -15.53
C GLY A 613 -17.22 0.57 -16.47
N ARG A 614 -18.28 1.27 -16.07
CA ARG A 614 -19.51 1.42 -16.89
C ARG A 614 -19.48 2.64 -17.78
N TYR A 615 -19.02 3.77 -17.27
CA TYR A 615 -19.19 5.08 -17.90
C TYR A 615 -17.87 5.74 -18.29
N GLY A 616 -16.74 5.22 -17.78
CA GLY A 616 -15.41 5.76 -18.06
C GLY A 616 -14.99 5.57 -19.52
N PRO A 617 -14.08 6.41 -20.02
CA PRO A 617 -13.47 6.27 -21.33
C PRO A 617 -12.64 4.98 -21.41
N THR A 618 -12.35 4.53 -22.62
CA THR A 618 -11.66 3.26 -22.85
C THR A 618 -10.32 3.12 -22.11
N PRO A 619 -9.43 4.14 -22.03
CA PRO A 619 -8.18 4.02 -21.28
C PRO A 619 -8.40 3.80 -19.77
N ALA A 620 -9.32 4.54 -19.16
CA ALA A 620 -9.66 4.36 -17.75
C ALA A 620 -10.27 2.97 -17.46
N ARG A 621 -11.16 2.49 -18.36
CA ARG A 621 -11.74 1.14 -18.25
C ARG A 621 -10.71 0.02 -18.34
N ARG A 622 -9.65 0.19 -19.14
CA ARG A 622 -8.55 -0.78 -19.23
C ARG A 622 -7.72 -0.88 -17.95
N ALA A 623 -7.54 0.23 -17.24
CA ALA A 623 -6.80 0.26 -15.99
C ALA A 623 -7.63 -0.16 -14.76
N MET A 624 -8.95 0.01 -14.81
CA MET A 624 -9.86 -0.21 -13.67
C MET A 624 -9.74 -1.61 -13.03
N PRO A 625 -9.60 -2.74 -13.75
CA PRO A 625 -9.43 -4.03 -13.12
C PRO A 625 -8.16 -4.12 -12.25
N LEU A 626 -7.09 -3.45 -12.66
CA LEU A 626 -5.82 -3.38 -11.91
C LEU A 626 -5.98 -2.53 -10.65
N ALA A 627 -6.67 -1.39 -10.74
CA ALA A 627 -7.01 -0.54 -9.61
C ALA A 627 -7.88 -1.28 -8.58
N MET A 628 -8.87 -2.03 -9.05
CA MET A 628 -9.70 -2.88 -8.19
C MET A 628 -8.89 -3.98 -7.50
N ALA A 629 -7.90 -4.57 -8.17
CA ALA A 629 -7.03 -5.58 -7.56
C ALA A 629 -6.20 -5.01 -6.42
N LEU A 630 -5.72 -3.76 -6.52
CA LEU A 630 -4.98 -3.09 -5.45
C LEU A 630 -5.76 -3.00 -4.15
N SER A 631 -7.06 -2.72 -4.20
CA SER A 631 -7.90 -2.66 -2.99
C SER A 631 -8.13 -4.00 -2.31
N SER A 632 -7.77 -5.12 -2.94
CA SER A 632 -8.05 -6.48 -2.45
C SER A 632 -6.90 -7.46 -2.71
N LEU A 633 -5.65 -6.99 -2.68
CA LEU A 633 -4.47 -7.82 -2.88
C LEU A 633 -4.41 -8.97 -1.87
N SER A 634 -4.19 -10.20 -2.37
CA SER A 634 -4.14 -11.41 -1.55
C SER A 634 -5.38 -11.63 -0.65
N ASN A 635 -6.51 -11.03 -1.04
CA ASN A 635 -7.80 -11.15 -0.37
C ASN A 635 -8.88 -11.50 -1.39
N ALA A 636 -9.22 -12.78 -1.50
CA ALA A 636 -10.17 -13.30 -2.48
C ALA A 636 -11.64 -12.98 -2.08
N ASP A 637 -11.99 -11.67 -1.98
CA ASP A 637 -13.38 -11.25 -1.71
C ASP A 637 -14.30 -11.69 -2.86
N PRO A 638 -15.36 -12.47 -2.57
CA PRO A 638 -16.29 -12.95 -3.58
C PRO A 638 -16.90 -11.86 -4.47
N ALA A 639 -17.18 -10.68 -3.91
CA ALA A 639 -17.76 -9.57 -4.67
C ALA A 639 -16.78 -9.03 -5.73
N VAL A 640 -15.51 -8.87 -5.36
CA VAL A 640 -14.45 -8.43 -6.26
C VAL A 640 -14.19 -9.48 -7.34
N LEU A 641 -14.12 -10.76 -6.94
CA LEU A 641 -13.91 -11.89 -7.87
C LEU A 641 -15.01 -11.96 -8.93
N ASP A 642 -16.28 -11.78 -8.57
CA ASP A 642 -17.42 -11.84 -9.50
C ASP A 642 -17.38 -10.68 -10.50
N VAL A 643 -16.99 -9.48 -10.06
CA VAL A 643 -16.84 -8.33 -10.95
C VAL A 643 -15.66 -8.54 -11.92
N LEU A 644 -14.49 -8.95 -11.44
CA LEU A 644 -13.32 -9.20 -12.28
C LEU A 644 -13.56 -10.35 -13.26
N ASN A 645 -14.26 -11.41 -12.83
CA ASN A 645 -14.64 -12.51 -13.72
C ASN A 645 -15.54 -12.03 -14.85
N LYS A 646 -16.45 -11.09 -14.62
CA LYS A 646 -17.26 -10.49 -15.67
C LYS A 646 -16.38 -9.74 -16.69
N TYR A 647 -15.42 -8.92 -16.23
CA TYR A 647 -14.52 -8.18 -17.11
C TYR A 647 -13.50 -9.07 -17.83
N SER A 648 -13.19 -10.28 -17.33
CA SER A 648 -12.32 -11.23 -18.04
C SER A 648 -12.93 -11.76 -19.35
N HIS A 649 -14.21 -11.52 -19.59
CA HIS A 649 -14.94 -11.80 -20.82
C HIS A 649 -15.31 -10.54 -21.62
N ASP A 650 -14.70 -9.38 -21.31
CA ASP A 650 -14.99 -8.12 -22.01
C ASP A 650 -14.60 -8.21 -23.50
N HIS A 651 -15.30 -7.43 -24.33
CA HIS A 651 -15.01 -7.33 -25.77
C HIS A 651 -13.68 -6.64 -26.04
N ASP A 652 -13.26 -5.70 -25.19
CA ASP A 652 -11.92 -5.12 -25.24
C ASP A 652 -10.90 -6.10 -24.65
N ALA A 653 -10.03 -6.60 -25.54
CA ALA A 653 -9.04 -7.59 -25.16
C ALA A 653 -8.05 -7.11 -24.10
N ASP A 654 -7.78 -5.79 -24.01
CA ASP A 654 -6.89 -5.24 -22.99
C ASP A 654 -7.57 -5.17 -21.63
N VAL A 655 -8.90 -4.88 -21.58
CA VAL A 655 -9.69 -5.01 -20.35
C VAL A 655 -9.69 -6.45 -19.86
N ALA A 656 -9.91 -7.41 -20.76
CA ALA A 656 -9.92 -8.83 -20.43
C ALA A 656 -8.56 -9.33 -19.91
N LEU A 657 -7.44 -8.94 -20.55
CA LEU A 657 -6.09 -9.27 -20.12
C LEU A 657 -5.81 -8.74 -18.70
N ASN A 658 -6.12 -7.48 -18.45
CA ASN A 658 -5.92 -6.85 -17.15
C ASN A 658 -6.84 -7.46 -16.06
N ALA A 659 -8.08 -7.81 -16.41
CA ALA A 659 -8.99 -8.50 -15.49
C ALA A 659 -8.50 -9.91 -15.11
N ILE A 660 -7.96 -10.66 -16.07
CA ILE A 660 -7.35 -11.98 -15.81
C ILE A 660 -6.16 -11.85 -14.86
N PHE A 661 -5.28 -10.88 -15.10
CA PHE A 661 -4.12 -10.66 -14.23
C PHE A 661 -4.55 -10.16 -12.84
N ALA A 662 -5.53 -9.27 -12.78
CA ALA A 662 -6.14 -8.79 -11.54
C ALA A 662 -6.73 -9.93 -10.68
N LEU A 663 -7.39 -10.93 -11.29
CA LEU A 663 -7.83 -12.13 -10.58
C LEU A 663 -6.65 -12.89 -9.94
N GLY A 664 -5.51 -12.95 -10.63
CA GLY A 664 -4.28 -13.53 -10.07
C GLY A 664 -3.76 -12.76 -8.86
N LEU A 665 -3.74 -11.43 -8.93
CA LEU A 665 -3.27 -10.56 -7.84
C LEU A 665 -4.18 -10.64 -6.60
N VAL A 666 -5.49 -10.56 -6.80
CA VAL A 666 -6.49 -10.69 -5.72
C VAL A 666 -6.39 -12.05 -5.03
N GLY A 667 -6.16 -13.09 -5.83
CA GLY A 667 -6.02 -14.46 -5.34
C GLY A 667 -4.63 -14.84 -4.86
N ALA A 668 -3.64 -13.97 -4.95
CA ALA A 668 -2.24 -14.33 -4.71
C ALA A 668 -2.03 -14.96 -3.32
N GLY A 669 -1.50 -16.18 -3.32
CA GLY A 669 -1.22 -16.96 -2.12
C GLY A 669 -2.44 -17.37 -1.28
N THR A 670 -3.66 -17.21 -1.77
CA THR A 670 -4.87 -17.54 -0.98
C THR A 670 -5.27 -19.02 -1.09
N ASN A 671 -4.77 -19.75 -2.08
CA ASN A 671 -5.21 -21.12 -2.40
C ASN A 671 -6.73 -21.25 -2.56
N ASN A 672 -7.44 -20.17 -2.95
CA ASN A 672 -8.89 -20.14 -3.03
C ASN A 672 -9.43 -21.11 -4.10
N ALA A 673 -10.20 -22.12 -3.67
CA ALA A 673 -10.73 -23.17 -4.55
C ALA A 673 -11.72 -22.64 -5.60
N ARG A 674 -12.56 -21.63 -5.23
CA ARG A 674 -13.51 -20.99 -6.15
C ARG A 674 -12.75 -20.30 -7.28
N LEU A 675 -11.77 -19.47 -6.93
CA LEU A 675 -10.94 -18.76 -7.91
C LEU A 675 -10.13 -19.73 -8.78
N ALA A 676 -9.53 -20.78 -8.20
CA ALA A 676 -8.83 -21.80 -8.96
C ALA A 676 -9.74 -22.49 -9.98
N THR A 677 -11.03 -22.68 -9.64
CA THR A 677 -12.03 -23.23 -10.57
C THR A 677 -12.37 -22.26 -11.68
N MET A 678 -12.57 -20.96 -11.34
CA MET A 678 -12.82 -19.90 -12.32
C MET A 678 -11.66 -19.79 -13.33
N LEU A 679 -10.41 -19.80 -12.87
CA LEU A 679 -9.24 -19.70 -13.73
C LEU A 679 -9.08 -20.95 -14.63
N ARG A 680 -9.47 -22.15 -14.17
CA ARG A 680 -9.52 -23.34 -15.06
C ARG A 680 -10.55 -23.17 -16.16
N GLN A 681 -11.73 -22.62 -15.86
CA GLN A 681 -12.76 -22.33 -16.85
C GLN A 681 -12.29 -21.27 -17.86
N LEU A 682 -11.64 -20.21 -17.39
CA LEU A 682 -11.02 -19.19 -18.23
C LEU A 682 -9.91 -19.77 -19.12
N ALA A 683 -9.10 -20.70 -18.62
CA ALA A 683 -8.09 -21.39 -19.44
C ALA A 683 -8.71 -22.19 -20.60
N ALA A 684 -9.84 -22.86 -20.35
CA ALA A 684 -10.58 -23.57 -21.39
C ALA A 684 -11.24 -22.60 -22.40
N TYR A 685 -11.80 -21.49 -21.92
CA TYR A 685 -12.43 -20.46 -22.74
C TYR A 685 -11.40 -19.78 -23.67
N HIS A 686 -10.26 -19.38 -23.14
CA HIS A 686 -9.19 -18.72 -23.88
C HIS A 686 -8.17 -19.66 -24.52
N ALA A 687 -8.46 -20.97 -24.63
CA ALA A 687 -7.51 -21.98 -25.15
C ALA A 687 -6.94 -21.66 -26.56
N LYS A 688 -7.71 -20.91 -27.38
CA LYS A 688 -7.29 -20.51 -28.73
C LYS A 688 -6.49 -19.20 -28.77
N ASN A 689 -6.46 -18.44 -27.69
CA ASN A 689 -5.75 -17.16 -27.61
C ASN A 689 -4.51 -17.28 -26.74
N PRO A 690 -3.31 -17.35 -27.33
CA PRO A 690 -2.08 -17.61 -26.58
C PRO A 690 -1.71 -16.50 -25.59
N PHE A 691 -2.12 -15.25 -25.84
CA PHE A 691 -1.86 -14.12 -24.93
C PHE A 691 -2.70 -14.21 -23.65
N HIS A 692 -4.01 -14.43 -23.79
CA HIS A 692 -4.91 -14.59 -22.65
C HIS A 692 -4.56 -15.86 -21.87
N LEU A 693 -4.30 -16.99 -22.56
CA LEU A 693 -3.91 -18.24 -21.91
C LEU A 693 -2.65 -18.08 -21.09
N PHE A 694 -1.64 -17.36 -21.59
CA PHE A 694 -0.42 -17.05 -20.85
C PHE A 694 -0.73 -16.37 -19.51
N LEU A 695 -1.51 -15.28 -19.52
CA LEU A 695 -1.87 -14.59 -18.28
C LEU A 695 -2.76 -15.44 -17.37
N VAL A 696 -3.67 -16.25 -17.90
CA VAL A 696 -4.44 -17.20 -17.07
C VAL A 696 -3.50 -18.17 -16.35
N ARG A 697 -2.47 -18.71 -17.05
CA ARG A 697 -1.47 -19.59 -16.42
C ARG A 697 -0.68 -18.88 -15.32
N ILE A 698 -0.22 -17.64 -15.58
CA ILE A 698 0.43 -16.81 -14.56
C ILE A 698 -0.50 -16.62 -13.35
N SER A 699 -1.76 -16.26 -13.57
CA SER A 699 -2.75 -16.08 -12.51
C SER A 699 -2.99 -17.36 -11.71
N GLN A 700 -3.01 -18.53 -12.35
CA GLN A 700 -3.06 -19.83 -11.67
C GLN A 700 -1.83 -20.04 -10.77
N GLY A 701 -0.63 -19.65 -11.23
CA GLY A 701 0.58 -19.68 -10.40
C GLY A 701 0.51 -18.75 -9.20
N LEU A 702 0.04 -17.52 -9.42
CA LEU A 702 -0.10 -16.51 -8.35
C LEU A 702 -1.09 -16.95 -7.26
N VAL A 703 -2.22 -17.58 -7.60
CA VAL A 703 -3.17 -18.09 -6.59
C VAL A 703 -2.49 -19.05 -5.61
N HIS A 704 -1.50 -19.80 -6.09
CA HIS A 704 -0.71 -20.76 -5.29
C HIS A 704 0.67 -20.20 -4.92
N LEU A 705 0.85 -18.88 -4.85
CA LEU A 705 2.10 -18.21 -4.50
C LEU A 705 2.67 -18.78 -3.19
N GLY A 706 3.94 -19.23 -3.22
CA GLY A 706 4.57 -19.89 -2.06
C GLY A 706 3.73 -21.03 -1.49
N LYS A 707 3.01 -21.79 -2.35
CA LYS A 707 2.07 -22.84 -1.93
C LYS A 707 1.00 -22.35 -0.94
N GLY A 708 0.72 -21.06 -0.92
CA GLY A 708 -0.27 -20.41 -0.05
C GLY A 708 0.31 -19.80 1.22
N THR A 709 1.62 -19.67 1.34
CA THR A 709 2.27 -19.07 2.52
C THR A 709 2.62 -17.60 2.35
N LEU A 710 2.65 -17.09 1.11
CA LEU A 710 3.05 -15.73 0.79
C LEU A 710 1.86 -14.84 0.46
N SER A 711 2.02 -13.54 0.68
CA SER A 711 1.08 -12.48 0.34
C SER A 711 1.76 -11.42 -0.51
N LEU A 712 0.99 -10.72 -1.34
CA LEU A 712 1.42 -9.53 -2.10
C LEU A 712 0.87 -8.23 -1.50
N SER A 713 0.13 -8.28 -0.40
CA SER A 713 -0.43 -7.07 0.21
C SER A 713 0.69 -6.15 0.74
N PRO A 714 0.71 -4.86 0.37
CA PRO A 714 1.67 -3.91 0.93
C PRO A 714 1.25 -3.39 2.31
N LEU A 715 0.07 -3.77 2.81
CA LEU A 715 -0.44 -3.35 4.10
C LEU A 715 0.03 -4.29 5.21
N ARG A 716 0.58 -3.73 6.28
CA ARG A 716 1.14 -4.43 7.43
C ARG A 716 0.38 -4.09 8.71
N TYR A 717 0.52 -4.95 9.72
CA TYR A 717 -0.01 -4.73 11.08
C TYR A 717 -1.51 -4.39 11.12
N GLY A 718 -2.32 -5.22 10.44
CA GLY A 718 -3.76 -5.03 10.37
C GLY A 718 -4.16 -3.79 9.55
N SER A 719 -3.46 -3.53 8.46
CA SER A 719 -3.66 -2.39 7.53
C SER A 719 -3.34 -1.01 8.12
N ARG A 720 -2.52 -0.96 9.18
CA ARG A 720 -2.14 0.30 9.82
C ARG A 720 -0.94 0.99 9.19
N VAL A 721 -0.04 0.22 8.61
CA VAL A 721 1.21 0.72 8.02
C VAL A 721 1.30 0.25 6.58
N LEU A 722 1.60 1.17 5.67
CA LEU A 722 1.85 0.89 4.26
C LEU A 722 3.35 0.69 4.04
N ASP A 723 3.71 -0.44 3.47
CA ASP A 723 5.07 -0.72 2.99
C ASP A 723 5.23 -0.12 1.58
N TYR A 724 5.85 1.03 1.51
CA TYR A 724 6.06 1.76 0.25
C TYR A 724 6.97 1.00 -0.71
N THR A 725 7.94 0.23 -0.22
CA THR A 725 8.83 -0.57 -1.06
C THR A 725 8.08 -1.70 -1.74
N ALA A 726 7.23 -2.41 -1.02
CA ALA A 726 6.33 -3.41 -1.58
C ALA A 726 5.37 -2.80 -2.62
N LEU A 727 4.81 -1.63 -2.33
CA LEU A 727 3.94 -0.91 -3.26
C LEU A 727 4.69 -0.48 -4.52
N ALA A 728 5.93 -0.01 -4.40
CA ALA A 728 6.76 0.38 -5.55
C ALA A 728 6.98 -0.80 -6.51
N GLY A 729 7.32 -1.99 -5.98
CA GLY A 729 7.43 -3.22 -6.78
C GLY A 729 6.13 -3.58 -7.52
N LEU A 730 4.99 -3.47 -6.85
CA LEU A 730 3.66 -3.66 -7.45
C LEU A 730 3.39 -2.63 -8.55
N MET A 731 3.69 -1.35 -8.31
CA MET A 731 3.46 -0.27 -9.28
C MET A 731 4.23 -0.48 -10.58
N VAL A 732 5.48 -1.00 -10.54
CA VAL A 732 6.22 -1.35 -11.76
C VAL A 732 5.42 -2.33 -12.62
N VAL A 733 4.88 -3.38 -12.02
CA VAL A 733 4.13 -4.41 -12.75
C VAL A 733 2.78 -3.89 -13.22
N LEU A 734 2.08 -3.10 -12.42
CA LEU A 734 0.77 -2.53 -12.78
C LEU A 734 0.90 -1.52 -13.92
N VAL A 735 1.92 -0.65 -13.90
CA VAL A 735 2.21 0.29 -15.00
C VAL A 735 2.63 -0.47 -16.26
N ALA A 736 3.40 -1.56 -16.14
CA ALA A 736 3.69 -2.43 -17.28
C ALA A 736 2.41 -3.07 -17.86
N CYS A 737 1.43 -3.40 -17.03
CA CYS A 737 0.15 -3.96 -17.46
C CYS A 737 -0.78 -2.94 -18.14
N LEU A 738 -0.57 -1.63 -17.97
CA LEU A 738 -1.30 -0.61 -18.74
C LEU A 738 -1.05 -0.73 -20.26
N ASP A 739 0.11 -1.28 -20.64
CA ASP A 739 0.43 -1.67 -22.02
C ASP A 739 0.97 -3.11 -22.04
N CYS A 740 0.15 -4.02 -21.56
CA CYS A 740 0.50 -5.42 -21.33
C CYS A 740 1.06 -6.11 -22.60
N ARG A 741 0.52 -5.77 -23.76
CA ARG A 741 0.91 -6.41 -25.05
C ARG A 741 2.33 -6.08 -25.47
N ASN A 742 2.73 -4.82 -25.31
CA ASN A 742 4.05 -4.36 -25.77
C ASN A 742 5.15 -4.58 -24.71
N LEU A 743 4.78 -4.79 -23.45
CA LEU A 743 5.71 -5.02 -22.34
C LEU A 743 5.68 -6.47 -21.87
N ILE A 744 4.70 -6.85 -21.05
CA ILE A 744 4.64 -8.18 -20.40
C ILE A 744 4.50 -9.33 -21.40
N LEU A 745 3.67 -9.16 -22.43
CA LEU A 745 3.42 -10.18 -23.44
C LEU A 745 4.44 -10.16 -24.61
N SER A 746 5.40 -9.22 -24.56
CA SER A 746 6.50 -9.09 -25.52
C SER A 746 7.83 -9.54 -24.87
N GLN A 747 8.84 -8.69 -24.86
CA GLN A 747 10.19 -9.01 -24.40
C GLN A 747 10.46 -8.66 -22.93
N SER A 748 9.64 -7.78 -22.31
CA SER A 748 9.85 -7.26 -20.97
C SER A 748 9.06 -8.01 -19.88
N HIS A 749 8.73 -9.29 -20.12
CA HIS A 749 7.99 -10.12 -19.13
C HIS A 749 8.77 -10.34 -17.83
N TYR A 750 10.10 -10.17 -17.82
CA TYR A 750 10.94 -10.20 -16.62
C TYR A 750 10.56 -9.13 -15.60
N LEU A 751 9.86 -8.05 -16.00
CA LEU A 751 9.33 -7.04 -15.06
C LEU A 751 8.36 -7.64 -14.03
N MET A 752 7.72 -8.78 -14.32
CA MET A 752 6.89 -9.49 -13.34
C MET A 752 7.66 -9.92 -12.08
N TYR A 753 8.99 -10.05 -12.15
CA TYR A 753 9.82 -10.35 -10.98
C TYR A 753 9.90 -9.19 -9.98
N CYS A 754 9.47 -7.97 -10.34
CA CYS A 754 9.31 -6.88 -9.39
C CYS A 754 8.25 -7.18 -8.31
N LEU A 755 7.35 -8.15 -8.54
CA LEU A 755 6.46 -8.67 -7.50
C LEU A 755 7.22 -9.27 -6.30
N ALA A 756 8.46 -9.72 -6.49
CA ALA A 756 9.27 -10.28 -5.41
C ALA A 756 9.44 -9.32 -4.24
N VAL A 757 9.54 -8.02 -4.51
CA VAL A 757 9.65 -6.98 -3.49
C VAL A 757 8.40 -6.91 -2.59
N ALA A 758 7.23 -7.29 -3.11
CA ALA A 758 5.99 -7.31 -2.34
C ALA A 758 5.71 -8.66 -1.66
N MET A 759 6.49 -9.71 -1.98
CA MET A 759 6.27 -11.06 -1.44
C MET A 759 6.67 -11.12 0.03
N GLU A 760 5.71 -11.45 0.88
CA GLU A 760 5.94 -11.60 2.32
C GLU A 760 5.18 -12.80 2.88
N PRO A 761 5.81 -13.56 3.83
CA PRO A 761 5.13 -14.64 4.53
C PRO A 761 3.97 -14.12 5.41
N ARG A 762 2.78 -14.77 5.28
CA ARG A 762 1.60 -14.47 6.11
C ARG A 762 1.58 -15.30 7.36
N TRP A 763 2.54 -15.17 8.21
CA TRP A 763 2.71 -16.00 9.39
C TRP A 763 2.56 -15.25 10.71
N LEU A 764 2.33 -16.04 11.75
CA LEU A 764 2.59 -15.68 13.13
C LEU A 764 3.59 -16.70 13.67
N ILE A 765 4.75 -16.24 14.04
CA ILE A 765 5.80 -17.02 14.71
C ILE A 765 6.02 -16.43 16.09
N THR A 766 5.92 -17.28 17.09
CA THR A 766 6.18 -16.92 18.49
C THR A 766 7.56 -17.40 18.90
N VAL A 767 8.29 -16.51 19.55
CA VAL A 767 9.65 -16.78 20.03
C VAL A 767 9.77 -16.49 21.53
N ASP A 768 10.68 -17.16 22.19
CA ASP A 768 11.00 -16.94 23.61
C ASP A 768 11.94 -15.71 23.78
N GLU A 769 12.34 -15.44 25.02
CA GLU A 769 13.28 -14.36 25.38
C GLU A 769 14.67 -14.55 24.76
N ASN A 770 15.03 -15.76 24.32
CA ASN A 770 16.29 -16.09 23.66
C ASN A 770 16.15 -16.17 22.13
N LEU A 771 15.06 -15.62 21.57
CA LEU A 771 14.74 -15.62 20.13
C LEU A 771 14.61 -17.03 19.50
N LYS A 772 14.35 -18.06 20.32
CA LYS A 772 14.08 -19.42 19.85
C LYS A 772 12.58 -19.62 19.63
N SER A 773 12.22 -20.42 18.64
CA SER A 773 10.84 -20.75 18.36
C SER A 773 10.16 -21.38 19.61
N LEU A 774 9.04 -20.78 20.02
CA LEU A 774 8.24 -21.21 21.16
C LEU A 774 6.82 -21.52 20.68
N PRO A 775 6.46 -22.80 20.46
CA PRO A 775 5.11 -23.17 20.05
C PRO A 775 4.09 -22.90 21.16
N VAL A 776 3.08 -22.08 20.86
CA VAL A 776 2.01 -21.71 21.82
C VAL A 776 0.65 -21.84 21.13
N SER A 777 -0.37 -22.18 21.92
CA SER A 777 -1.75 -22.24 21.43
C SER A 777 -2.30 -20.83 21.23
N VAL A 778 -2.76 -20.54 20.02
CA VAL A 778 -3.40 -19.28 19.63
C VAL A 778 -4.78 -19.56 19.04
N ARG A 779 -5.73 -18.68 19.29
CA ARG A 779 -7.02 -18.68 18.63
C ARG A 779 -6.98 -17.74 17.45
N ILE A 780 -7.31 -18.23 16.27
CA ILE A 780 -7.36 -17.47 15.02
C ILE A 780 -8.82 -17.33 14.59
N GLY A 781 -9.23 -16.14 14.22
CA GLY A 781 -10.57 -15.87 13.71
C GLY A 781 -10.67 -14.51 13.02
N GLN A 782 -11.85 -14.20 12.48
CA GLN A 782 -12.08 -12.94 11.82
C GLN A 782 -11.94 -11.78 12.80
N GLY A 783 -11.11 -10.81 12.44
CA GLY A 783 -10.93 -9.58 13.20
C GLY A 783 -12.22 -8.75 13.19
N VAL A 784 -12.57 -8.18 14.35
CA VAL A 784 -13.73 -7.31 14.50
C VAL A 784 -13.28 -6.01 15.15
N ASP A 785 -13.69 -4.88 14.57
CA ASP A 785 -13.47 -3.56 15.16
C ASP A 785 -14.59 -3.16 16.11
N VAL A 786 -15.39 -4.11 16.56
CA VAL A 786 -16.53 -3.85 17.44
C VAL A 786 -16.04 -3.62 18.85
N VAL A 787 -16.46 -2.50 19.41
CA VAL A 787 -16.43 -2.25 20.85
C VAL A 787 -17.29 -3.33 21.50
N GLY A 788 -16.64 -4.30 22.12
CA GLY A 788 -17.34 -5.34 22.90
C GLY A 788 -18.08 -4.74 24.08
N LYS A 789 -18.86 -5.56 24.78
CA LYS A 789 -19.50 -5.16 26.04
C LYS A 789 -18.46 -4.59 26.99
N ALA A 790 -18.84 -3.52 27.70
CA ALA A 790 -17.98 -2.90 28.71
C ALA A 790 -17.35 -3.98 29.62
N GLY A 791 -16.03 -4.04 29.66
CA GLY A 791 -15.26 -4.97 30.49
C GLY A 791 -14.52 -6.10 29.77
N ASN A 792 -14.88 -6.45 28.50
CA ASN A 792 -14.14 -7.48 27.75
C ASN A 792 -14.33 -7.32 26.23
N PRO A 793 -13.60 -6.39 25.61
CA PRO A 793 -13.65 -6.24 24.16
C PRO A 793 -13.10 -7.51 23.48
N LYS A 794 -13.88 -8.11 22.61
CA LYS A 794 -13.42 -9.22 21.76
C LYS A 794 -12.86 -8.63 20.47
N SER A 795 -11.62 -8.99 20.16
CA SER A 795 -10.98 -8.62 18.89
C SER A 795 -11.26 -9.64 17.77
N ILE A 796 -11.78 -10.81 18.13
CA ILE A 796 -12.03 -11.93 17.21
C ILE A 796 -13.44 -12.47 17.39
N VAL A 797 -14.11 -12.76 16.27
CA VAL A 797 -15.40 -13.48 16.24
C VAL A 797 -15.19 -14.88 15.67
N GLY A 798 -15.70 -15.90 16.38
CA GLY A 798 -15.51 -17.29 15.99
C GLY A 798 -14.08 -17.77 16.22
N GLY A 799 -13.58 -18.56 15.27
CA GLY A 799 -12.19 -18.98 15.24
C GLY A 799 -11.95 -20.38 15.79
N HIS A 800 -10.77 -20.87 15.52
CA HIS A 800 -10.26 -22.17 15.93
C HIS A 800 -8.90 -22.01 16.61
N VAL A 801 -8.56 -22.97 17.45
CA VAL A 801 -7.28 -22.96 18.18
C VAL A 801 -6.26 -23.77 17.40
N GLN A 802 -5.10 -23.18 17.17
CA GLN A 802 -3.93 -23.82 16.54
C GLN A 802 -2.68 -23.52 17.36
N THR A 803 -1.63 -24.32 17.13
CA THR A 803 -0.31 -24.10 17.74
C THR A 803 0.58 -23.35 16.73
N THR A 804 1.29 -22.32 17.18
CA THR A 804 2.26 -21.59 16.35
C THR A 804 3.43 -22.50 15.95
N PRO A 805 4.01 -22.32 14.73
CA PRO A 805 3.75 -21.28 13.74
C PRO A 805 2.45 -21.49 12.95
N VAL A 806 1.72 -20.43 12.67
CA VAL A 806 0.45 -20.46 11.94
C VAL A 806 0.40 -19.46 10.81
N LEU A 807 -0.45 -19.71 9.80
CA LEU A 807 -0.74 -18.77 8.71
C LEU A 807 -1.99 -17.94 9.03
N LEU A 808 -1.92 -16.66 8.74
CA LEU A 808 -3.03 -15.72 8.87
C LEU A 808 -3.59 -15.36 7.49
N CYS A 809 -4.89 -15.52 7.29
CA CYS A 809 -5.56 -15.01 6.07
C CYS A 809 -5.86 -13.52 6.20
N ALA A 810 -6.17 -12.88 5.07
CA ALA A 810 -6.58 -11.47 5.09
C ALA A 810 -7.79 -11.24 6.00
N GLY A 811 -7.70 -10.28 6.91
CA GLY A 811 -8.73 -9.96 7.89
C GLY A 811 -8.78 -10.88 9.13
N GLU A 812 -7.95 -11.92 9.19
CA GLU A 812 -7.82 -12.74 10.39
C GLU A 812 -6.88 -12.09 11.41
N LYS A 813 -7.24 -12.26 12.69
CA LYS A 813 -6.42 -11.87 13.84
C LYS A 813 -6.20 -13.09 14.73
N ALA A 814 -5.11 -13.07 15.48
CA ALA A 814 -4.80 -14.11 16.46
C ALA A 814 -4.87 -13.56 17.89
N GLU A 815 -5.23 -14.42 18.86
CA GLU A 815 -5.18 -14.13 20.30
C GLU A 815 -4.50 -15.29 21.01
N LEU A 816 -3.69 -15.02 22.04
CA LEU A 816 -3.13 -16.05 22.89
C LEU A 816 -4.24 -16.75 23.70
N VAL A 817 -4.20 -18.08 23.72
CA VAL A 817 -5.13 -18.90 24.55
C VAL A 817 -4.53 -19.15 25.91
N SER A 818 -3.21 -19.22 26.02
CA SER A 818 -2.51 -19.51 27.26
C SER A 818 -2.34 -18.26 28.12
N ASP A 819 -2.70 -18.36 29.41
CA ASP A 819 -2.46 -17.30 30.39
C ASP A 819 -1.01 -17.29 30.93
N GLN A 820 -0.18 -18.26 30.55
CA GLN A 820 1.21 -18.38 31.00
C GLN A 820 2.14 -17.34 30.39
N TYR A 821 1.81 -16.89 29.17
CA TYR A 821 2.64 -15.98 28.40
C TYR A 821 1.94 -14.65 28.17
N GLU A 822 2.74 -13.62 28.07
CA GLU A 822 2.33 -12.28 27.65
C GLU A 822 3.11 -11.88 26.40
N SER A 823 2.38 -11.35 25.41
CA SER A 823 3.04 -10.85 24.19
C SER A 823 3.58 -9.45 24.38
N LEU A 824 4.78 -9.19 23.91
CA LEU A 824 5.36 -7.84 23.89
C LEU A 824 4.74 -6.95 22.81
N PHE A 825 4.00 -7.53 21.89
CA PHE A 825 3.33 -6.82 20.80
C PHE A 825 1.83 -7.07 20.84
N SER A 826 1.03 -6.01 20.76
CA SER A 826 -0.43 -6.09 20.83
C SER A 826 -1.07 -6.67 19.58
N VAL A 827 -0.36 -6.61 18.43
CA VAL A 827 -0.81 -7.21 17.15
C VAL A 827 -0.03 -8.51 16.94
N LEU A 828 -0.73 -9.65 17.05
CA LEU A 828 -0.11 -10.95 16.85
C LEU A 828 0.04 -11.25 15.36
N GLU A 829 1.11 -10.76 14.75
CA GLU A 829 1.43 -10.89 13.33
C GLU A 829 2.94 -10.80 13.12
N GLY A 830 3.51 -11.62 12.24
CA GLY A 830 4.95 -11.69 12.01
C GLY A 830 5.68 -12.42 13.14
N PHE A 831 6.80 -11.88 13.60
CA PHE A 831 7.53 -12.39 14.76
C PHE A 831 7.09 -11.69 16.04
N VAL A 832 6.69 -12.48 17.03
CA VAL A 832 6.20 -11.96 18.31
C VAL A 832 6.96 -12.62 19.45
N ILE A 833 7.63 -11.80 20.26
CA ILE A 833 8.33 -12.26 21.45
C ILE A 833 7.31 -12.44 22.58
N LEU A 834 7.38 -13.58 23.25
CA LEU A 834 6.57 -13.90 24.40
C LEU A 834 7.42 -13.89 25.67
N ARG A 835 6.90 -13.27 26.71
CA ARG A 835 7.46 -13.28 28.06
C ARG A 835 6.63 -14.19 28.95
N GLU A 836 7.29 -15.00 29.77
CA GLU A 836 6.60 -15.80 30.77
C GLU A 836 6.06 -14.89 31.88
N LYS A 837 4.75 -14.97 32.15
CA LYS A 837 4.16 -14.22 33.26
C LYS A 837 4.70 -14.76 34.58
N GLN A 838 5.33 -13.91 35.35
CA GLN A 838 5.69 -14.25 36.71
C GLN A 838 4.42 -14.64 37.48
N ALA A 839 4.39 -15.87 37.99
CA ALA A 839 3.30 -16.30 38.84
C ALA A 839 3.16 -15.30 39.98
N VAL A 840 2.04 -14.57 40.02
CA VAL A 840 1.72 -13.74 41.16
C VAL A 840 1.53 -14.73 42.32
N VAL A 841 2.58 -14.84 43.14
CA VAL A 841 2.47 -15.57 44.42
C VAL A 841 1.50 -14.76 45.26
N ASN A 842 0.23 -15.21 45.27
CA ASN A 842 -0.81 -14.67 46.16
C ASN A 842 -0.51 -15.09 47.58
#